data_d69a1e1c4cd7c0984b441ce97a812086
#
_entry.id   d69a1e1c4cd7c0984b441ce97a812086
#
_cell.length_a   1.000
_cell.length_b   1.000
_cell.length_c   1.000
_cell.angle_alpha   90.00
_cell.angle_beta   90.00
_cell.angle_gamma   90.00
#
_symmetry.space_group_name_H-M   'P 1'
#
loop_
_entity.id
_entity.type
_entity.pdbx_description
1 polymer ?
#
loop_
_entity_poly.entity_id
_entity_poly.type
_entity_poly.pdbx_seq_one_letter_code
_entity_poly.pdbx_strand_id
1 'polypeptide(L)'
;RNKKTCGVISEDKAFGVKKVASPKGVIAAITPTTNPTSTTIYKIMLALKTRNAIILSPHPHAVNCSIAAAKIMRDAAIEAGLPEHVISWISVPSLEISDVLMKSVDRIMATGGSGMVKAAYSSGTPAIGVGPGNCNVVIDETADLRMAVESIIHSKTFDNGMICASEQHITVLASVYDEVKHLLQEARCYFLNDDEAAKVADVFFNAKTHGVKPAAVGQTACRLAEMAGIEVPYDTKVLVYETDDTSHDCAWANEKLTTLLGMYKAETLDEAFDICYKLVLEGGAGHSAALYIDPTEEEKITRFGLRMKAGRILINQPTSFGGIGDLYNFGLAPSLTLGPGSVGHSAFMGNTHYEQLLDIKTVTLRKENMLWLQLPKKVYYKTGCTPVALRETKDVYNFKRAFIITDSTLYQLGACDAIINQLRDMGIETAEFFDIRVDPQIQDAMKGLPKMHEFEPDVIIAVGGGSAIDTAKIMWIMYEHPEEGFLDMATTFLDIRKRIRFFPQMGKKAKLVCIPTTAGTGSECTPFTIISDANTGMKWPLIGYEMMPEMAIVDADNMMKLPPRATQASGYDVLTHAVEAYVSTFATEYTNGMCRDATKMVFDYLPRAYYSAFRDAKPDPVAREKMANASALAGIAFANAFLGINHSLSHKLGGWFHIPHGTANALLFPFVCRFNAQRHPYKMGTFSQYKYPQAFERYVELGELIGVKGKTDEQTFENWIKACEQLKKDIDIPETILDWLLEAHPEKTAEEWEAEFLAAVDQMSEWAFHDACTGCNPVYPTIAELKGCYLKAFYGEKKYAEKYGDIWEVPVTLPTDTHAAYPMGLCADLGVEKTGGFN
;
A
#
# COMPACT_ATOMS: atom_id res chain seq x y z
N ARG A 1 31.74 4.34 13.61
CA ARG A 1 31.87 5.34 14.74
C ARG A 1 30.65 6.26 14.82
N ASN A 2 30.14 6.80 13.69
CA ASN A 2 29.14 7.89 13.69
C ASN A 2 27.67 7.44 13.81
N LYS A 3 27.39 6.16 13.96
CA LYS A 3 26.01 5.65 14.10
C LYS A 3 25.52 5.86 15.54
N LYS A 4 24.34 6.48 15.68
CA LYS A 4 23.65 6.65 16.95
C LYS A 4 22.91 5.37 17.31
N THR A 5 23.16 4.83 18.50
CA THR A 5 22.64 3.51 18.92
C THR A 5 21.85 3.57 20.23
N CYS A 6 21.55 4.76 20.72
CA CYS A 6 20.81 4.93 21.97
C CYS A 6 19.97 6.21 21.93
N GLY A 7 18.82 6.17 22.57
CA GLY A 7 17.88 7.26 22.57
C GLY A 7 17.26 7.50 21.20
N VAL A 8 16.86 8.71 20.89
CA VAL A 8 16.28 9.04 19.59
C VAL A 8 17.33 8.91 18.48
N ILE A 9 17.17 7.92 17.61
CA ILE A 9 18.09 7.63 16.51
C ILE A 9 17.65 8.23 15.17
N SER A 10 16.36 8.42 14.99
CA SER A 10 15.80 9.18 13.86
C SER A 10 14.53 9.90 14.28
N GLU A 11 14.26 11.03 13.64
CA GLU A 11 13.06 11.83 13.85
C GLU A 11 12.56 12.35 12.51
N ASP A 12 11.32 12.02 12.21
CA ASP A 12 10.56 12.61 11.13
C ASP A 12 9.61 13.65 11.75
N LYS A 13 10.00 14.92 11.66
CA LYS A 13 9.22 16.02 12.24
C LYS A 13 7.94 16.29 11.47
N ALA A 14 7.91 16.02 10.17
CA ALA A 14 6.72 16.23 9.34
C ALA A 14 5.61 15.28 9.78
N PHE A 15 5.93 14.00 9.93
CA PHE A 15 4.95 13.00 10.36
C PHE A 15 4.89 12.80 11.89
N GLY A 16 5.76 13.47 12.66
CA GLY A 16 5.77 13.32 14.12
C GLY A 16 6.17 11.92 14.59
N VAL A 17 7.10 11.27 13.88
CA VAL A 17 7.56 9.92 14.19
C VAL A 17 8.99 9.97 14.70
N LYS A 18 9.24 9.37 15.86
CA LYS A 18 10.59 9.19 16.41
C LYS A 18 10.89 7.71 16.55
N LYS A 19 12.09 7.31 16.17
CA LYS A 19 12.63 5.98 16.48
C LYS A 19 13.60 6.09 17.63
N VAL A 20 13.32 5.34 18.69
CA VAL A 20 14.10 5.34 19.93
C VAL A 20 14.73 3.98 20.09
N ALA A 21 16.06 3.95 20.10
CA ALA A 21 16.83 2.74 20.31
C ALA A 21 17.15 2.52 21.79
N SER A 22 17.00 1.28 22.24
CA SER A 22 17.43 0.79 23.55
C SER A 22 18.24 -0.51 23.39
N PRO A 23 19.14 -0.85 24.35
CA PRO A 23 19.80 -2.14 24.34
C PRO A 23 18.78 -3.28 24.53
N LYS A 24 19.15 -4.47 24.07
CA LYS A 24 18.39 -5.69 24.34
C LYS A 24 18.58 -6.20 25.78
N GLY A 25 19.79 -6.05 26.32
CA GLY A 25 20.16 -6.52 27.66
C GLY A 25 21.47 -7.30 27.64
N VAL A 26 21.45 -8.55 28.03
CA VAL A 26 22.61 -9.46 28.07
C VAL A 26 22.66 -10.32 26.80
N ILE A 27 23.84 -10.34 26.15
CA ILE A 27 24.05 -11.10 24.93
C ILE A 27 24.91 -12.34 25.25
N ALA A 28 24.44 -13.54 24.91
CA ALA A 28 25.28 -14.72 24.84
C ALA A 28 26.01 -14.76 23.49
N ALA A 29 27.31 -14.78 23.49
CA ALA A 29 28.14 -14.82 22.30
C ALA A 29 28.92 -16.13 22.22
N ILE A 30 28.41 -17.07 21.41
CA ILE A 30 29.09 -18.34 21.14
C ILE A 30 30.03 -18.10 19.97
N THR A 31 31.33 -18.38 20.20
CA THR A 31 32.40 -18.12 19.21
C THR A 31 32.97 -19.44 18.65
N PRO A 32 33.27 -19.49 17.35
CA PRO A 32 33.73 -20.68 16.65
C PRO A 32 35.22 -20.94 16.89
N THR A 33 35.71 -22.07 16.38
CA THR A 33 37.13 -22.39 16.36
C THR A 33 37.86 -21.82 15.14
N THR A 34 37.13 -21.51 14.05
CA THR A 34 37.72 -21.09 12.77
C THR A 34 38.31 -19.67 12.77
N ASN A 35 37.65 -18.73 13.48
CA ASN A 35 38.10 -17.33 13.61
C ASN A 35 37.78 -16.78 15.01
N PRO A 36 38.33 -17.38 16.07
CA PRO A 36 37.88 -17.15 17.44
C PRO A 36 38.17 -15.73 17.95
N THR A 37 39.38 -15.20 17.68
CA THR A 37 39.81 -13.88 18.18
C THR A 37 39.04 -12.76 17.49
N SER A 38 38.96 -12.77 16.17
CA SER A 38 38.27 -11.74 15.40
C SER A 38 36.76 -11.73 15.69
N THR A 39 36.12 -12.91 15.80
CA THR A 39 34.70 -13.01 16.18
C THR A 39 34.45 -12.50 17.62
N THR A 40 35.34 -12.83 18.55
CA THR A 40 35.27 -12.32 19.94
C THR A 40 35.33 -10.79 19.97
N ILE A 41 36.32 -10.18 19.32
CA ILE A 41 36.49 -8.73 19.23
C ILE A 41 35.25 -8.10 18.60
N TYR A 42 34.81 -8.64 17.45
CA TYR A 42 33.69 -8.10 16.71
C TYR A 42 32.37 -8.12 17.54
N LYS A 43 32.04 -9.25 18.18
CA LYS A 43 30.84 -9.36 19.00
C LYS A 43 30.87 -8.46 20.23
N ILE A 44 32.02 -8.32 20.87
CA ILE A 44 32.21 -7.36 21.97
C ILE A 44 31.99 -5.92 21.47
N MET A 45 32.62 -5.54 20.36
CA MET A 45 32.43 -4.18 19.79
C MET A 45 30.96 -3.89 19.48
N LEU A 46 30.22 -4.84 18.93
CA LEU A 46 28.77 -4.68 18.66
C LEU A 46 27.97 -4.52 19.97
N ALA A 47 28.23 -5.37 20.96
CA ALA A 47 27.54 -5.32 22.24
C ALA A 47 27.80 -3.96 22.94
N LEU A 48 29.03 -3.53 23.05
CA LEU A 48 29.39 -2.24 23.65
C LEU A 48 28.83 -1.06 22.88
N LYS A 49 28.87 -1.09 21.53
CA LYS A 49 28.30 -0.05 20.68
C LYS A 49 26.83 0.13 20.93
N THR A 50 26.14 -0.95 21.28
CA THR A 50 24.68 -0.98 21.52
C THR A 50 24.30 -0.96 22.99
N ARG A 51 25.30 -0.80 23.89
CA ARG A 51 25.14 -0.77 25.36
C ARG A 51 24.55 -2.05 25.94
N ASN A 52 24.81 -3.17 25.31
CA ASN A 52 24.48 -4.48 25.86
C ASN A 52 25.66 -5.03 26.66
N ALA A 53 25.38 -5.82 27.70
CA ALA A 53 26.35 -6.68 28.31
C ALA A 53 26.57 -7.95 27.47
N ILE A 54 27.73 -8.57 27.57
CA ILE A 54 28.10 -9.73 26.77
C ILE A 54 28.77 -10.81 27.60
N ILE A 55 28.31 -12.05 27.41
CA ILE A 55 28.92 -13.25 28.00
C ILE A 55 29.42 -14.13 26.85
N LEU A 56 30.70 -14.36 26.77
CA LEU A 56 31.31 -15.18 25.73
C LEU A 56 31.36 -16.65 26.15
N SER A 57 30.94 -17.54 25.24
CA SER A 57 31.13 -18.99 25.34
C SER A 57 32.03 -19.44 24.20
N PRO A 58 33.34 -19.53 24.43
CA PRO A 58 34.32 -19.93 23.43
C PRO A 58 34.21 -21.42 23.07
N HIS A 59 34.58 -21.76 21.84
CA HIS A 59 34.72 -23.15 21.45
C HIS A 59 35.79 -23.83 22.30
N PRO A 60 35.64 -25.09 22.76
CA PRO A 60 36.64 -25.78 23.63
C PRO A 60 38.07 -25.77 23.10
N HIS A 61 38.27 -25.89 21.79
CA HIS A 61 39.57 -25.85 21.13
C HIS A 61 40.18 -24.44 20.97
N ALA A 62 39.43 -23.38 21.29
CA ALA A 62 39.83 -21.97 21.10
C ALA A 62 39.66 -21.13 22.39
N VAL A 63 39.58 -21.76 23.55
CA VAL A 63 39.34 -21.08 24.86
C VAL A 63 40.39 -20.03 25.14
N ASN A 64 41.68 -20.41 25.06
CA ASN A 64 42.77 -19.52 25.44
C ASN A 64 42.86 -18.24 24.59
N CYS A 65 42.79 -18.37 23.27
CA CYS A 65 42.90 -17.22 22.38
C CYS A 65 41.64 -16.33 22.44
N SER A 66 40.43 -16.91 22.56
CA SER A 66 39.19 -16.15 22.74
C SER A 66 39.20 -15.36 24.06
N ILE A 67 39.62 -15.99 25.18
CA ILE A 67 39.71 -15.30 26.46
C ILE A 67 40.80 -14.23 26.46
N ALA A 68 41.95 -14.47 25.82
CA ALA A 68 42.99 -13.47 25.69
C ALA A 68 42.50 -12.21 24.96
N ALA A 69 41.78 -12.41 23.82
CA ALA A 69 41.18 -11.31 23.10
C ALA A 69 40.10 -10.61 23.95
N ALA A 70 39.23 -11.33 24.65
CA ALA A 70 38.22 -10.77 25.53
C ALA A 70 38.82 -9.95 26.69
N LYS A 71 39.93 -10.42 27.30
CA LYS A 71 40.64 -9.66 28.35
C LYS A 71 41.14 -8.33 27.83
N ILE A 72 41.84 -8.32 26.70
CA ILE A 72 42.32 -7.08 26.08
C ILE A 72 41.17 -6.08 25.85
N MET A 73 40.07 -6.55 25.29
CA MET A 73 38.88 -5.73 25.02
C MET A 73 38.25 -5.21 26.32
N ARG A 74 38.14 -6.07 27.33
CA ARG A 74 37.61 -5.69 28.63
C ARG A 74 38.46 -4.64 29.32
N ASP A 75 39.77 -4.88 29.41
CA ASP A 75 40.68 -4.02 30.12
C ASP A 75 40.71 -2.62 29.46
N ALA A 76 40.78 -2.54 28.13
CA ALA A 76 40.68 -1.28 27.41
C ALA A 76 39.30 -0.58 27.60
N ALA A 77 38.24 -1.35 27.71
CA ALA A 77 36.89 -0.78 27.94
C ALA A 77 36.71 -0.24 29.37
N ILE A 78 37.29 -0.94 30.38
CA ILE A 78 37.34 -0.46 31.79
C ILE A 78 38.15 0.83 31.90
N GLU A 79 39.32 0.88 31.26
CA GLU A 79 40.16 2.09 31.19
C GLU A 79 39.39 3.27 30.59
N ALA A 80 38.49 3.00 29.63
CA ALA A 80 37.58 3.97 29.01
C ALA A 80 36.33 4.27 29.85
N GLY A 81 36.19 3.72 31.07
CA GLY A 81 35.10 3.98 32.00
C GLY A 81 33.91 2.98 31.95
N LEU A 82 34.09 1.79 31.32
CA LEU A 82 33.07 0.75 31.35
C LEU A 82 33.00 0.07 32.74
N PRO A 83 31.79 -0.28 33.26
CA PRO A 83 31.70 -1.12 34.47
C PRO A 83 32.32 -2.48 34.31
N GLU A 84 32.91 -3.03 35.38
CA GLU A 84 33.77 -4.22 35.33
C GLU A 84 33.15 -5.48 34.74
N HIS A 85 31.88 -5.71 34.98
CA HIS A 85 31.23 -6.99 34.62
C HIS A 85 30.44 -6.97 33.30
N VAL A 86 30.53 -5.91 32.48
CA VAL A 86 29.81 -5.81 31.21
C VAL A 86 30.36 -6.81 30.17
N ILE A 87 31.65 -7.18 30.25
CA ILE A 87 32.27 -8.20 29.40
C ILE A 87 32.68 -9.37 30.28
N SER A 88 32.05 -10.52 30.07
CA SER A 88 32.32 -11.74 30.84
C SER A 88 32.52 -12.92 29.88
N TRP A 89 33.07 -14.03 30.39
CA TRP A 89 33.29 -15.24 29.60
C TRP A 89 33.23 -16.51 30.47
N ILE A 90 32.95 -17.63 29.78
CA ILE A 90 33.02 -18.96 30.36
C ILE A 90 34.45 -19.48 30.20
N SER A 91 35.11 -19.77 31.30
CA SER A 91 36.52 -20.28 31.32
C SER A 91 36.63 -21.77 31.01
N VAL A 92 35.59 -22.55 31.31
CA VAL A 92 35.54 -23.99 31.06
C VAL A 92 34.19 -24.26 30.32
N PRO A 93 34.18 -24.11 28.98
CA PRO A 93 32.95 -24.32 28.21
C PRO A 93 32.55 -25.80 28.17
N SER A 94 31.25 -26.04 28.33
CA SER A 94 30.63 -27.34 28.11
C SER A 94 29.30 -27.14 27.41
N LEU A 95 28.71 -28.20 26.87
CA LEU A 95 27.36 -28.14 26.25
C LEU A 95 26.31 -27.74 27.29
N GLU A 96 26.40 -28.25 28.50
CA GLU A 96 25.48 -27.96 29.62
C GLU A 96 25.51 -26.47 29.99
N ILE A 97 26.71 -25.92 30.17
CA ILE A 97 26.90 -24.51 30.53
C ILE A 97 26.43 -23.62 29.39
N SER A 98 26.69 -24.01 28.15
CA SER A 98 26.20 -23.27 26.97
C SER A 98 24.68 -23.26 26.88
N ASP A 99 24.00 -24.37 27.19
CA ASP A 99 22.57 -24.47 27.25
C ASP A 99 21.96 -23.55 28.34
N VAL A 100 22.51 -23.58 29.54
CA VAL A 100 22.13 -22.70 30.65
C VAL A 100 22.31 -21.23 30.25
N LEU A 101 23.46 -20.89 29.67
CA LEU A 101 23.73 -19.53 29.19
C LEU A 101 22.70 -19.07 28.15
N MET A 102 22.42 -19.92 27.15
CA MET A 102 21.46 -19.60 26.09
C MET A 102 20.05 -19.35 26.64
N LYS A 103 19.65 -20.03 27.70
CA LYS A 103 18.33 -19.87 28.34
C LYS A 103 18.27 -18.70 29.33
N SER A 104 19.42 -18.12 29.73
CA SER A 104 19.52 -17.11 30.79
C SER A 104 19.79 -15.69 30.30
N VAL A 105 19.80 -15.45 28.98
CA VAL A 105 20.14 -14.15 28.38
C VAL A 105 18.98 -13.60 27.57
N ASP A 106 19.09 -12.33 27.16
CA ASP A 106 18.08 -11.64 26.38
C ASP A 106 18.23 -11.88 24.87
N ARG A 107 19.46 -12.17 24.40
CA ARG A 107 19.77 -12.43 22.99
C ARG A 107 20.95 -13.36 22.82
N ILE A 108 20.91 -14.20 21.79
CA ILE A 108 22.01 -15.10 21.43
C ILE A 108 22.62 -14.69 20.10
N MET A 109 23.95 -14.68 20.02
CA MET A 109 24.74 -14.61 18.80
C MET A 109 25.60 -15.88 18.70
N ALA A 110 25.08 -16.90 18.01
CA ALA A 110 25.78 -18.17 17.88
C ALA A 110 26.47 -18.28 16.52
N THR A 111 27.79 -18.56 16.56
CA THR A 111 28.56 -18.91 15.36
C THR A 111 29.21 -20.27 15.61
N GLY A 112 28.90 -21.27 14.78
CA GLY A 112 29.38 -22.62 14.96
C GLY A 112 28.72 -23.64 14.04
N GLY A 113 28.97 -24.93 14.27
CA GLY A 113 28.37 -25.99 13.47
C GLY A 113 26.83 -26.04 13.59
N SER A 114 26.18 -26.78 12.68
CA SER A 114 24.71 -26.88 12.59
C SER A 114 24.03 -27.29 13.90
N GLY A 115 24.65 -28.20 14.66
CA GLY A 115 24.14 -28.61 15.98
C GLY A 115 24.07 -27.48 17.00
N MET A 116 25.07 -26.62 17.07
CA MET A 116 25.11 -25.47 17.98
C MET A 116 24.07 -24.40 17.57
N VAL A 117 23.94 -24.15 16.27
CA VAL A 117 22.93 -23.23 15.76
C VAL A 117 21.52 -23.73 16.06
N LYS A 118 21.28 -25.05 15.88
CA LYS A 118 20.00 -25.67 16.24
C LYS A 118 19.70 -25.57 17.75
N ALA A 119 20.71 -25.79 18.60
CA ALA A 119 20.56 -25.62 20.05
C ALA A 119 20.21 -24.17 20.43
N ALA A 120 20.86 -23.18 19.80
CA ALA A 120 20.55 -21.77 20.03
C ALA A 120 19.10 -21.41 19.69
N TYR A 121 18.57 -21.89 18.58
CA TYR A 121 17.16 -21.66 18.22
C TYR A 121 16.17 -22.45 19.07
N SER A 122 16.57 -23.60 19.57
CA SER A 122 15.72 -24.44 20.42
C SER A 122 15.71 -24.00 21.89
N SER A 123 16.54 -23.03 22.27
CA SER A 123 16.67 -22.55 23.66
C SER A 123 15.44 -21.75 24.14
N GLY A 124 14.61 -21.25 23.23
CA GLY A 124 13.53 -20.31 23.53
C GLY A 124 13.95 -18.84 23.58
N THR A 125 15.25 -18.54 23.61
CA THR A 125 15.79 -17.18 23.57
C THR A 125 15.99 -16.72 22.12
N PRO A 126 15.62 -15.48 21.74
CA PRO A 126 15.83 -14.98 20.40
C PRO A 126 17.30 -15.05 19.98
N ALA A 127 17.59 -15.71 18.84
CA ALA A 127 18.95 -16.01 18.41
C ALA A 127 19.26 -15.50 17.01
N ILE A 128 20.53 -15.15 16.77
CA ILE A 128 21.15 -15.02 15.45
C ILE A 128 22.16 -16.14 15.35
N GLY A 129 21.83 -17.17 14.57
CA GLY A 129 22.70 -18.32 14.35
C GLY A 129 23.39 -18.22 12.99
N VAL A 130 24.66 -18.51 12.97
CA VAL A 130 25.49 -18.66 11.75
C VAL A 130 26.07 -20.06 11.74
N GLY A 131 25.58 -20.86 10.83
CA GLY A 131 25.99 -22.22 10.59
C GLY A 131 27.21 -22.33 9.64
N PRO A 132 27.48 -23.56 9.15
CA PRO A 132 28.53 -23.79 8.17
C PRO A 132 28.26 -23.04 6.86
N GLY A 133 29.31 -22.77 6.11
CA GLY A 133 29.25 -22.14 4.80
C GLY A 133 29.75 -23.10 3.71
N ASN A 134 28.95 -23.31 2.66
CA ASN A 134 29.37 -24.09 1.50
C ASN A 134 29.32 -23.18 0.27
N CYS A 135 30.26 -22.23 0.22
CA CYS A 135 30.28 -21.18 -0.80
C CYS A 135 30.63 -21.76 -2.18
N ASN A 136 29.79 -21.47 -3.13
CA ASN A 136 29.92 -21.89 -4.52
C ASN A 136 30.14 -20.71 -5.44
N VAL A 137 30.99 -20.94 -6.45
CA VAL A 137 31.35 -19.93 -7.45
C VAL A 137 30.96 -20.46 -8.83
N VAL A 138 30.34 -19.62 -9.64
CA VAL A 138 30.11 -19.86 -11.07
C VAL A 138 31.03 -18.94 -11.87
N ILE A 139 31.69 -19.51 -12.91
CA ILE A 139 32.49 -18.75 -13.86
C ILE A 139 31.84 -18.83 -15.23
N ASP A 140 31.29 -17.69 -15.66
CA ASP A 140 30.66 -17.49 -16.96
C ASP A 140 31.73 -17.30 -18.06
N GLU A 141 31.41 -17.62 -19.29
CA GLU A 141 32.30 -17.45 -20.44
C GLU A 141 32.71 -15.99 -20.74
N THR A 142 31.94 -15.03 -20.25
CA THR A 142 32.19 -13.59 -20.40
C THR A 142 33.06 -13.01 -19.28
N ALA A 143 33.43 -13.83 -18.31
CA ALA A 143 34.28 -13.41 -17.17
C ALA A 143 35.69 -13.03 -17.59
N ASP A 144 36.34 -12.13 -16.85
CA ASP A 144 37.79 -12.04 -16.81
C ASP A 144 38.35 -13.25 -16.08
N LEU A 145 38.77 -14.28 -16.83
CA LEU A 145 39.14 -15.58 -16.29
C LEU A 145 40.37 -15.50 -15.38
N ARG A 146 41.34 -14.64 -15.73
CA ARG A 146 42.55 -14.46 -14.91
C ARG A 146 42.17 -13.81 -13.56
N MET A 147 41.40 -12.73 -13.59
CA MET A 147 40.94 -12.08 -12.36
C MET A 147 40.09 -13.04 -11.51
N ALA A 148 39.23 -13.87 -12.13
CA ALA A 148 38.42 -14.85 -11.44
C ALA A 148 39.29 -15.85 -10.69
N VAL A 149 40.24 -16.49 -11.38
CA VAL A 149 41.16 -17.49 -10.80
C VAL A 149 42.03 -16.89 -9.71
N GLU A 150 42.66 -15.74 -9.95
CA GLU A 150 43.47 -15.06 -8.94
C GLU A 150 42.69 -14.69 -7.70
N SER A 151 41.44 -14.19 -7.86
CA SER A 151 40.56 -13.88 -6.75
C SER A 151 40.16 -15.13 -5.95
N ILE A 152 39.82 -16.22 -6.62
CA ILE A 152 39.45 -17.49 -5.97
C ILE A 152 40.63 -18.05 -5.18
N ILE A 153 41.84 -18.09 -5.77
CA ILE A 153 43.01 -18.62 -5.09
C ILE A 153 43.46 -17.72 -3.94
N HIS A 154 43.40 -16.40 -4.11
CA HIS A 154 43.68 -15.45 -3.03
C HIS A 154 42.70 -15.68 -1.85
N SER A 155 41.44 -15.82 -2.13
CA SER A 155 40.39 -16.10 -1.13
C SER A 155 40.58 -17.48 -0.46
N LYS A 156 40.83 -18.52 -1.25
CA LYS A 156 40.95 -19.90 -0.79
C LYS A 156 42.21 -20.14 0.05
N THR A 157 43.29 -19.43 -0.23
CA THR A 157 44.56 -19.54 0.52
C THR A 157 44.61 -18.63 1.75
N PHE A 158 43.66 -17.66 1.83
CA PHE A 158 43.56 -16.84 3.04
C PHE A 158 43.18 -17.72 4.24
N ASP A 159 43.99 -17.65 5.28
CA ASP A 159 43.84 -18.46 6.50
C ASP A 159 43.63 -19.97 6.18
N ASN A 160 44.33 -20.46 5.16
CA ASN A 160 44.22 -21.82 4.64
C ASN A 160 42.76 -22.28 4.39
N GLY A 161 41.89 -21.40 3.91
CA GLY A 161 40.51 -21.72 3.58
C GLY A 161 39.59 -21.99 4.76
N MET A 162 40.03 -21.58 5.95
CA MET A 162 39.32 -21.87 7.20
C MET A 162 38.06 -20.99 7.40
N ILE A 163 38.02 -19.84 6.75
CA ILE A 163 36.86 -18.93 6.88
C ILE A 163 35.63 -19.54 6.20
N CYS A 164 34.46 -19.52 6.85
CA CYS A 164 33.22 -20.12 6.35
C CYS A 164 32.71 -19.50 5.03
N ALA A 165 33.15 -18.29 4.68
CA ALA A 165 32.83 -17.65 3.39
C ALA A 165 33.78 -18.05 2.26
N SER A 166 34.84 -18.84 2.54
CA SER A 166 35.81 -19.28 1.51
C SER A 166 35.14 -20.17 0.46
N GLU A 167 35.62 -20.07 -0.76
CA GLU A 167 35.17 -20.90 -1.87
C GLU A 167 35.36 -22.38 -1.56
N GLN A 168 34.33 -23.19 -1.73
CA GLN A 168 34.38 -24.63 -1.55
C GLN A 168 34.33 -25.34 -2.92
N HIS A 169 33.67 -24.74 -3.89
CA HIS A 169 33.50 -25.28 -5.22
C HIS A 169 33.56 -24.18 -6.26
N ILE A 170 33.97 -24.57 -7.46
CA ILE A 170 33.89 -23.77 -8.67
C ILE A 170 33.15 -24.54 -9.75
N THR A 171 32.14 -23.91 -10.37
CA THR A 171 31.43 -24.44 -11.51
C THR A 171 31.75 -23.60 -12.74
N VAL A 172 32.33 -24.21 -13.76
CA VAL A 172 32.87 -23.51 -14.91
C VAL A 172 32.14 -23.92 -16.17
N LEU A 173 31.78 -22.95 -17.00
CA LEU A 173 31.18 -23.25 -18.31
C LEU A 173 32.17 -24.01 -19.21
N ALA A 174 31.65 -25.00 -19.95
CA ALA A 174 32.43 -25.88 -20.81
C ALA A 174 33.27 -25.11 -21.84
N SER A 175 32.76 -23.98 -22.34
CA SER A 175 33.48 -23.12 -23.32
C SER A 175 34.78 -22.54 -22.81
N VAL A 176 34.95 -22.36 -21.47
CA VAL A 176 36.16 -21.77 -20.83
C VAL A 176 36.82 -22.72 -19.83
N TYR A 177 36.32 -23.96 -19.73
CA TYR A 177 36.74 -24.91 -18.71
C TYR A 177 38.26 -25.22 -18.74
N ASP A 178 38.77 -25.53 -19.91
CA ASP A 178 40.18 -25.90 -20.07
C ASP A 178 41.11 -24.69 -19.82
N GLU A 179 40.67 -23.48 -20.18
CA GLU A 179 41.43 -22.27 -19.90
C GLU A 179 41.46 -21.97 -18.39
N VAL A 180 40.35 -22.08 -17.70
CA VAL A 180 40.29 -21.92 -16.23
C VAL A 180 41.14 -22.98 -15.54
N LYS A 181 41.10 -24.23 -16.01
CA LYS A 181 41.94 -25.31 -15.49
C LYS A 181 43.46 -25.00 -15.66
N HIS A 182 43.86 -24.50 -16.83
CA HIS A 182 45.22 -24.08 -17.10
C HIS A 182 45.67 -22.93 -16.18
N LEU A 183 44.82 -21.89 -16.02
CA LEU A 183 45.09 -20.77 -15.12
C LEU A 183 45.21 -21.20 -13.65
N LEU A 184 44.40 -22.16 -13.20
CA LEU A 184 44.52 -22.76 -11.87
C LEU A 184 45.87 -23.49 -11.69
N GLN A 185 46.33 -24.22 -12.71
CA GLN A 185 47.64 -24.86 -12.68
C GLN A 185 48.77 -23.82 -12.63
N GLU A 186 48.71 -22.75 -13.42
CA GLU A 186 49.66 -21.61 -13.31
C GLU A 186 49.64 -20.99 -11.90
N ALA A 187 48.44 -20.92 -11.23
CA ALA A 187 48.30 -20.46 -9.87
C ALA A 187 48.73 -21.50 -8.80
N ARG A 188 49.41 -22.58 -9.23
CA ARG A 188 49.91 -23.65 -8.37
C ARG A 188 48.88 -24.51 -7.69
N CYS A 189 47.75 -24.76 -8.39
CA CYS A 189 46.83 -25.79 -8.00
C CYS A 189 47.25 -27.14 -8.54
N TYR A 190 47.13 -28.18 -7.71
CA TYR A 190 47.38 -29.56 -8.10
C TYR A 190 46.04 -30.28 -8.29
N PHE A 191 45.82 -30.86 -9.48
CA PHE A 191 44.65 -31.63 -9.83
C PHE A 191 44.83 -33.08 -9.45
N LEU A 192 43.97 -33.55 -8.54
CA LEU A 192 43.98 -34.90 -8.05
C LEU A 192 43.32 -35.84 -9.05
N ASN A 193 43.89 -37.04 -9.25
CA ASN A 193 43.21 -38.15 -9.88
C ASN A 193 42.25 -38.83 -8.87
N ASP A 194 41.43 -39.80 -9.35
CA ASP A 194 40.39 -40.44 -8.55
C ASP A 194 40.94 -41.15 -7.30
N ASP A 195 42.11 -41.86 -7.43
CA ASP A 195 42.72 -42.54 -6.33
C ASP A 195 43.31 -41.57 -5.26
N GLU A 196 43.90 -40.49 -5.74
CA GLU A 196 44.41 -39.44 -4.87
C GLU A 196 43.25 -38.69 -4.16
N ALA A 197 42.18 -38.37 -4.91
CA ALA A 197 41.02 -37.72 -4.36
C ALA A 197 40.34 -38.57 -3.29
N ALA A 198 40.24 -39.88 -3.46
CA ALA A 198 39.69 -40.76 -2.45
C ALA A 198 40.53 -40.74 -1.15
N LYS A 199 41.89 -40.81 -1.28
CA LYS A 199 42.80 -40.75 -0.14
C LYS A 199 42.72 -39.40 0.60
N VAL A 200 42.59 -38.28 -0.14
CA VAL A 200 42.44 -36.96 0.46
C VAL A 200 41.06 -36.84 1.15
N ALA A 201 39.98 -37.37 0.54
CA ALA A 201 38.66 -37.41 1.14
C ALA A 201 38.69 -38.15 2.49
N ASP A 202 39.36 -39.27 2.57
CA ASP A 202 39.58 -40.00 3.85
C ASP A 202 40.33 -39.19 4.92
N VAL A 203 41.12 -38.22 4.55
CA VAL A 203 41.82 -37.36 5.48
C VAL A 203 40.87 -36.28 6.06
N PHE A 204 40.06 -35.64 5.21
CA PHE A 204 39.32 -34.47 5.67
C PHE A 204 37.82 -34.72 5.98
N PHE A 205 37.22 -35.72 5.39
CA PHE A 205 35.78 -35.94 5.48
C PHE A 205 35.37 -37.02 6.46
N ASN A 206 34.30 -36.78 7.17
CA ASN A 206 33.70 -37.76 8.09
C ASN A 206 32.32 -38.17 7.51
N ALA A 207 32.27 -39.35 6.90
CA ALA A 207 31.04 -39.88 6.26
C ALA A 207 29.84 -40.07 7.22
N LYS A 208 30.07 -40.12 8.54
CA LYS A 208 28.95 -40.27 9.54
C LYS A 208 28.31 -38.93 9.89
N THR A 209 29.08 -37.86 9.87
CA THR A 209 28.61 -36.52 10.26
C THR A 209 28.52 -35.55 9.09
N HIS A 210 28.93 -35.98 7.90
CA HIS A 210 29.05 -35.17 6.66
C HIS A 210 29.83 -33.86 6.91
N GLY A 211 30.78 -33.87 7.83
CA GLY A 211 31.56 -32.72 8.24
C GLY A 211 33.05 -32.94 8.13
N VAL A 212 33.80 -31.86 8.32
CA VAL A 212 35.28 -31.90 8.25
C VAL A 212 35.86 -32.55 9.50
N LYS A 213 36.86 -33.41 9.33
CA LYS A 213 37.63 -33.95 10.44
C LYS A 213 38.51 -32.86 11.04
N PRO A 214 38.55 -32.67 12.39
CA PRO A 214 39.27 -31.56 13.01
C PRO A 214 40.78 -31.46 12.65
N ALA A 215 41.42 -32.59 12.36
CA ALA A 215 42.83 -32.63 12.00
C ALA A 215 43.16 -32.00 10.62
N ALA A 216 42.17 -31.94 9.74
CA ALA A 216 42.31 -31.36 8.40
C ALA A 216 41.99 -29.85 8.35
N VAL A 217 41.28 -29.31 9.31
CA VAL A 217 40.85 -27.90 9.34
C VAL A 217 42.08 -26.97 9.32
N GLY A 218 42.13 -26.05 8.36
CA GLY A 218 43.17 -25.02 8.24
C GLY A 218 44.54 -25.57 7.84
N GLN A 219 44.63 -26.77 7.32
CA GLN A 219 45.88 -27.33 6.81
C GLN A 219 46.22 -26.78 5.43
N THR A 220 47.55 -26.71 5.14
CA THR A 220 48.02 -26.37 3.79
C THR A 220 47.83 -27.55 2.84
N ALA A 221 47.78 -27.27 1.53
CA ALA A 221 47.66 -28.30 0.50
C ALA A 221 48.73 -29.38 0.59
N CYS A 222 50.01 -28.97 0.77
CA CYS A 222 51.13 -29.90 0.96
C CYS A 222 50.95 -30.78 2.22
N ARG A 223 50.44 -30.23 3.33
CA ARG A 223 50.23 -31.01 4.55
C ARG A 223 49.06 -32.01 4.38
N LEU A 224 47.99 -31.62 3.69
CA LEU A 224 46.90 -32.55 3.38
C LEU A 224 47.37 -33.68 2.45
N ALA A 225 48.18 -33.39 1.46
CA ALA A 225 48.82 -34.38 0.58
C ALA A 225 49.73 -35.34 1.36
N GLU A 226 50.56 -34.81 2.27
CA GLU A 226 51.37 -35.61 3.17
C GLU A 226 50.52 -36.56 4.05
N MET A 227 49.43 -36.01 4.65
CA MET A 227 48.52 -36.82 5.47
C MET A 227 47.82 -37.92 4.68
N ALA A 228 47.55 -37.68 3.37
CA ALA A 228 46.97 -38.64 2.45
C ALA A 228 47.99 -39.58 1.81
N GLY A 229 49.30 -39.40 2.07
CA GLY A 229 50.37 -40.19 1.46
C GLY A 229 50.52 -39.94 -0.06
N ILE A 230 50.37 -38.69 -0.48
CA ILE A 230 50.47 -38.23 -1.88
C ILE A 230 51.64 -37.25 -2.02
N GLU A 231 52.39 -37.38 -3.08
CA GLU A 231 53.46 -36.44 -3.39
C GLU A 231 52.92 -35.32 -4.31
N VAL A 232 53.15 -34.09 -3.90
CA VAL A 232 52.78 -32.90 -4.69
C VAL A 232 53.94 -31.88 -4.73
N PRO A 233 54.02 -30.99 -5.70
CA PRO A 233 55.04 -29.92 -5.70
C PRO A 233 55.00 -29.13 -4.38
N TYR A 234 56.18 -28.80 -3.85
CA TYR A 234 56.36 -28.14 -2.53
C TYR A 234 55.66 -26.79 -2.39
N ASP A 235 55.33 -26.14 -3.50
CA ASP A 235 54.72 -24.83 -3.57
C ASP A 235 53.23 -24.91 -3.94
N THR A 236 52.62 -26.12 -3.90
CA THR A 236 51.20 -26.33 -4.13
C THR A 236 50.34 -25.51 -3.17
N LYS A 237 49.46 -24.73 -3.73
CA LYS A 237 48.56 -23.81 -2.97
C LYS A 237 47.21 -24.45 -2.61
N VAL A 238 46.61 -25.17 -3.56
CA VAL A 238 45.25 -25.75 -3.42
C VAL A 238 45.27 -27.12 -4.13
N LEU A 239 44.61 -28.11 -3.53
CA LEU A 239 44.29 -29.38 -4.19
C LEU A 239 42.88 -29.28 -4.79
N VAL A 240 42.76 -29.62 -6.08
CA VAL A 240 41.53 -29.53 -6.84
C VAL A 240 41.14 -30.92 -7.29
N TYR A 241 39.83 -31.23 -7.16
CA TYR A 241 39.27 -32.46 -7.70
C TYR A 241 38.12 -32.13 -8.64
N GLU A 242 38.17 -32.71 -9.85
CA GLU A 242 37.12 -32.61 -10.84
C GLU A 242 36.07 -33.67 -10.57
N THR A 243 34.80 -33.25 -10.40
CA THR A 243 33.70 -34.16 -10.11
C THR A 243 32.37 -33.60 -10.67
N ASP A 244 31.41 -34.52 -10.94
CA ASP A 244 30.02 -34.20 -11.31
C ASP A 244 29.04 -34.53 -10.17
N ASP A 245 29.53 -35.18 -9.09
CA ASP A 245 28.70 -35.58 -7.96
C ASP A 245 28.43 -34.44 -7.00
N THR A 246 27.16 -34.00 -6.95
CA THR A 246 26.65 -32.95 -6.07
C THR A 246 25.91 -33.51 -4.84
N SER A 247 25.95 -34.82 -4.62
CA SER A 247 25.21 -35.47 -3.53
C SER A 247 25.79 -35.16 -2.16
N HIS A 248 24.95 -35.25 -1.13
CA HIS A 248 25.37 -35.05 0.26
C HIS A 248 26.47 -36.03 0.74
N ASP A 249 26.47 -37.21 0.18
CA ASP A 249 27.46 -38.26 0.53
C ASP A 249 28.84 -38.04 -0.12
N CYS A 250 28.89 -37.19 -1.15
CA CYS A 250 30.15 -36.83 -1.79
C CYS A 250 30.98 -35.90 -0.90
N ALA A 251 32.17 -36.34 -0.50
CA ALA A 251 33.11 -35.57 0.31
C ALA A 251 33.42 -34.20 -0.34
N TRP A 252 33.58 -34.21 -1.67
CA TRP A 252 33.92 -33.03 -2.44
C TRP A 252 32.76 -32.03 -2.65
N ALA A 253 31.51 -32.44 -2.39
CA ALA A 253 30.35 -31.56 -2.44
C ALA A 253 30.07 -30.80 -1.11
N ASN A 254 30.76 -31.18 -0.03
CA ASN A 254 30.58 -30.62 1.30
C ASN A 254 31.61 -29.50 1.61
N GLU A 255 31.36 -28.73 2.70
CA GLU A 255 32.27 -27.73 3.24
C GLU A 255 33.58 -28.39 3.65
N LYS A 256 34.73 -27.78 3.32
CA LYS A 256 36.05 -28.37 3.49
C LYS A 256 36.91 -27.66 4.55
N LEU A 257 36.71 -26.37 4.79
CA LEU A 257 37.43 -25.53 5.76
C LEU A 257 38.99 -25.67 5.69
N THR A 258 39.50 -25.88 4.47
CA THR A 258 40.89 -26.09 4.20
C THR A 258 41.21 -25.79 2.72
N THR A 259 42.46 -25.95 2.27
CA THR A 259 42.91 -25.61 0.91
C THR A 259 42.51 -26.65 -0.13
N LEU A 260 41.23 -27.04 -0.15
CA LEU A 260 40.61 -27.99 -1.09
C LEU A 260 39.50 -27.33 -1.91
N LEU A 261 39.42 -27.64 -3.20
CA LEU A 261 38.31 -27.20 -4.10
C LEU A 261 37.71 -28.37 -4.87
N GLY A 262 36.39 -28.41 -4.97
CA GLY A 262 35.70 -29.21 -5.99
C GLY A 262 35.54 -28.38 -7.25
N MET A 263 35.76 -28.99 -8.41
CA MET A 263 35.58 -28.34 -9.71
C MET A 263 34.51 -29.09 -10.54
N TYR A 264 33.49 -28.36 -11.00
CA TYR A 264 32.37 -28.87 -11.78
C TYR A 264 32.36 -28.25 -13.16
N LYS A 265 32.02 -29.06 -14.17
CA LYS A 265 31.82 -28.59 -15.53
C LYS A 265 30.31 -28.47 -15.83
N ALA A 266 29.91 -27.40 -16.49
CA ALA A 266 28.55 -27.20 -16.94
C ALA A 266 28.51 -26.84 -18.44
N GLU A 267 27.60 -27.44 -19.19
CA GLU A 267 27.44 -27.17 -20.62
C GLU A 267 26.70 -25.83 -20.87
N THR A 268 25.84 -25.43 -19.95
CA THR A 268 25.08 -24.18 -20.04
C THR A 268 25.12 -23.39 -18.74
N LEU A 269 24.83 -22.09 -18.82
CA LEU A 269 24.72 -21.24 -17.63
C LEU A 269 23.61 -21.69 -16.67
N ASP A 270 22.49 -22.18 -17.19
CA ASP A 270 21.40 -22.71 -16.38
C ASP A 270 21.80 -23.98 -15.61
N GLU A 271 22.56 -24.85 -16.24
CA GLU A 271 23.16 -26.03 -15.58
C GLU A 271 24.15 -25.60 -14.50
N ALA A 272 25.00 -24.60 -14.79
CA ALA A 272 25.93 -24.07 -13.80
C ALA A 272 25.20 -23.48 -12.58
N PHE A 273 24.09 -22.79 -12.82
CA PHE A 273 23.25 -22.30 -11.73
C PHE A 273 22.59 -23.44 -10.94
N ASP A 274 22.18 -24.51 -11.60
CA ASP A 274 21.58 -25.67 -10.95
C ASP A 274 22.58 -26.46 -10.10
N ILE A 275 23.80 -26.65 -10.59
CA ILE A 275 24.91 -27.23 -9.82
C ILE A 275 25.20 -26.35 -8.58
N CYS A 276 25.39 -25.07 -8.78
CA CYS A 276 25.66 -24.12 -7.69
C CYS A 276 24.51 -24.14 -6.66
N TYR A 277 23.26 -24.14 -7.11
CA TYR A 277 22.08 -24.18 -6.25
C TYR A 277 22.04 -25.45 -5.38
N LYS A 278 22.28 -26.64 -5.98
CA LYS A 278 22.34 -27.91 -5.24
C LYS A 278 23.40 -27.86 -4.15
N LEU A 279 24.63 -27.47 -4.52
CA LEU A 279 25.77 -27.40 -3.60
C LEU A 279 25.58 -26.38 -2.47
N VAL A 280 24.93 -25.24 -2.74
CA VAL A 280 24.55 -24.26 -1.69
C VAL A 280 23.60 -24.88 -0.68
N LEU A 281 22.61 -25.68 -1.13
CA LEU A 281 21.65 -26.31 -0.24
C LEU A 281 22.28 -27.42 0.63
N GLU A 282 23.30 -28.13 0.14
CA GLU A 282 23.91 -29.28 0.83
C GLU A 282 24.65 -28.91 2.14
N GLY A 283 24.95 -27.68 2.42
CA GLY A 283 25.61 -27.35 3.69
C GLY A 283 25.80 -25.86 3.93
N GLY A 284 25.50 -25.02 2.96
CA GLY A 284 25.73 -23.57 3.03
C GLY A 284 24.48 -22.72 2.81
N ALA A 285 23.28 -23.30 2.97
CA ALA A 285 22.02 -22.60 2.72
C ALA A 285 21.95 -21.26 3.46
N GLY A 286 21.73 -20.18 2.69
CA GLY A 286 21.68 -18.81 3.18
C GLY A 286 23.04 -18.12 3.39
N HIS A 287 24.17 -18.81 3.22
CA HIS A 287 25.49 -18.20 3.48
C HIS A 287 25.95 -17.30 2.32
N SER A 288 26.69 -17.77 1.36
CA SER A 288 27.29 -16.96 0.28
C SER A 288 27.38 -17.76 -1.02
N ALA A 289 27.27 -17.06 -2.15
CA ALA A 289 27.57 -17.58 -3.49
C ALA A 289 28.21 -16.46 -4.32
N ALA A 290 29.00 -16.83 -5.34
CA ALA A 290 29.63 -15.86 -6.22
C ALA A 290 29.45 -16.21 -7.70
N LEU A 291 29.50 -15.17 -8.52
CA LEU A 291 29.45 -15.26 -9.97
C LEU A 291 30.54 -14.35 -10.56
N TYR A 292 31.42 -14.92 -11.40
CA TYR A 292 32.33 -14.16 -12.24
C TYR A 292 31.77 -14.07 -13.65
N ILE A 293 31.58 -12.85 -14.14
CA ILE A 293 30.84 -12.54 -15.36
C ILE A 293 31.17 -11.12 -15.82
N ASP A 294 30.95 -10.78 -17.08
CA ASP A 294 30.95 -9.38 -17.51
C ASP A 294 29.91 -8.59 -16.69
N PRO A 295 30.29 -7.49 -16.00
CA PRO A 295 29.39 -6.74 -15.15
C PRO A 295 28.23 -6.05 -15.90
N THR A 296 28.26 -6.00 -17.23
CA THR A 296 27.15 -5.47 -18.05
C THR A 296 26.04 -6.48 -18.31
N GLU A 297 26.24 -7.75 -17.99
CA GLU A 297 25.24 -8.84 -18.10
C GLU A 297 24.19 -8.81 -16.96
N GLU A 298 23.51 -7.67 -16.80
CA GLU A 298 22.58 -7.41 -15.67
C GLU A 298 21.47 -8.46 -15.54
N GLU A 299 20.94 -8.98 -16.66
CA GLU A 299 19.90 -10.01 -16.65
C GLU A 299 20.41 -11.32 -16.05
N LYS A 300 21.59 -11.79 -16.46
CA LYS A 300 22.21 -13.01 -15.93
C LYS A 300 22.54 -12.85 -14.45
N ILE A 301 23.08 -11.68 -14.05
CA ILE A 301 23.38 -11.35 -12.65
C ILE A 301 22.10 -11.36 -11.81
N THR A 302 21.02 -10.77 -12.28
CA THR A 302 19.73 -10.76 -11.61
C THR A 302 19.15 -12.17 -11.48
N ARG A 303 19.19 -12.98 -12.55
CA ARG A 303 18.75 -14.38 -12.53
C ARG A 303 19.51 -15.21 -11.49
N PHE A 304 20.86 -15.04 -11.41
CA PHE A 304 21.68 -15.69 -10.40
C PHE A 304 21.25 -15.28 -8.99
N GLY A 305 21.07 -13.96 -8.75
CA GLY A 305 20.60 -13.42 -7.48
C GLY A 305 19.26 -13.98 -7.02
N LEU A 306 18.31 -14.12 -7.94
CA LEU A 306 16.97 -14.69 -7.67
C LEU A 306 17.03 -16.21 -7.43
N ARG A 307 17.91 -16.93 -8.16
CA ARG A 307 18.01 -18.38 -8.07
C ARG A 307 18.70 -18.85 -6.79
N MET A 308 19.78 -18.18 -6.37
CA MET A 308 20.62 -18.66 -5.28
C MET A 308 19.97 -18.48 -3.90
N LYS A 309 19.99 -19.54 -3.11
CA LYS A 309 19.57 -19.53 -1.70
C LYS A 309 20.71 -19.08 -0.77
N ALA A 310 21.25 -17.89 -1.05
CA ALA A 310 22.36 -17.30 -0.32
C ALA A 310 22.05 -15.84 0.07
N GLY A 311 22.47 -15.42 1.24
CA GLY A 311 22.25 -14.06 1.76
C GLY A 311 23.25 -13.04 1.22
N ARG A 312 24.35 -13.49 0.60
CA ARG A 312 25.37 -12.67 -0.06
C ARG A 312 25.64 -13.24 -1.43
N ILE A 313 25.28 -12.48 -2.43
CA ILE A 313 25.58 -12.77 -3.84
C ILE A 313 26.71 -11.82 -4.25
N LEU A 314 27.86 -12.40 -4.56
CA LEU A 314 29.08 -11.66 -4.81
C LEU A 314 29.44 -11.73 -6.29
N ILE A 315 29.56 -10.57 -6.93
CA ILE A 315 29.89 -10.50 -8.36
C ILE A 315 31.34 -10.03 -8.50
N ASN A 316 32.15 -10.82 -9.20
CA ASN A 316 33.56 -10.51 -9.52
C ASN A 316 34.41 -10.14 -8.28
N GLN A 317 34.21 -10.85 -7.17
CA GLN A 317 34.98 -10.59 -5.94
C GLN A 317 35.26 -11.88 -5.18
N PRO A 318 36.44 -11.96 -4.51
CA PRO A 318 36.83 -13.11 -3.67
C PRO A 318 35.87 -13.23 -2.48
N THR A 319 35.32 -14.42 -2.24
CA THR A 319 34.22 -14.59 -1.30
C THR A 319 34.62 -14.42 0.17
N SER A 320 35.82 -14.81 0.55
CA SER A 320 36.35 -14.62 1.93
C SER A 320 36.37 -13.14 2.32
N PHE A 321 36.73 -12.27 1.39
CA PHE A 321 36.86 -10.82 1.62
C PHE A 321 35.58 -10.08 1.28
N GLY A 322 34.95 -10.36 0.14
CA GLY A 322 33.75 -9.71 -0.30
C GLY A 322 32.55 -9.96 0.64
N GLY A 323 32.42 -11.19 1.16
CA GLY A 323 31.35 -11.58 2.06
C GLY A 323 31.36 -10.87 3.41
N ILE A 324 32.50 -10.51 3.95
CA ILE A 324 32.61 -9.75 5.20
C ILE A 324 32.29 -8.26 5.03
N GLY A 325 32.25 -7.75 3.81
CA GLY A 325 31.88 -6.36 3.47
C GLY A 325 32.99 -5.33 3.62
N ASP A 326 32.76 -4.14 3.09
CA ASP A 326 33.59 -2.93 3.18
C ASP A 326 35.00 -3.05 2.53
N LEU A 327 35.35 -4.13 1.85
CA LEU A 327 36.63 -4.29 1.13
C LEU A 327 36.47 -4.11 -0.37
N TYR A 328 35.53 -4.82 -0.99
CA TYR A 328 35.27 -4.76 -2.43
C TYR A 328 33.98 -4.00 -2.75
N ASN A 329 33.09 -3.82 -1.77
CA ASN A 329 31.87 -3.05 -1.89
C ASN A 329 31.57 -2.33 -0.58
N PHE A 330 31.64 -0.99 -0.59
CA PHE A 330 31.41 -0.14 0.58
C PHE A 330 29.93 -0.03 0.99
N GLY A 331 29.01 -0.51 0.15
CA GLY A 331 27.57 -0.59 0.47
C GLY A 331 27.21 -1.79 1.33
N LEU A 332 28.05 -2.83 1.34
CA LEU A 332 27.83 -4.00 2.20
C LEU A 332 28.48 -3.75 3.58
N ALA A 333 27.66 -3.72 4.62
CA ALA A 333 28.13 -3.46 5.98
C ALA A 333 29.14 -4.51 6.45
N PRO A 334 30.29 -4.11 7.04
CA PRO A 334 31.30 -5.06 7.50
C PRO A 334 30.80 -5.91 8.66
N SER A 335 30.99 -7.22 8.57
CA SER A 335 30.56 -8.17 9.60
C SER A 335 31.43 -9.43 9.64
N LEU A 336 31.63 -9.95 10.84
CA LEU A 336 32.16 -11.29 11.08
C LEU A 336 31.06 -12.25 11.61
N THR A 337 29.78 -11.89 11.40
CA THR A 337 28.60 -12.69 11.72
C THR A 337 27.65 -12.62 10.55
N LEU A 338 27.69 -13.62 9.68
CA LEU A 338 27.03 -13.65 8.39
C LEU A 338 25.73 -14.42 8.47
N GLY A 339 24.61 -13.70 8.76
CA GLY A 339 23.29 -14.31 8.95
C GLY A 339 22.78 -14.99 7.68
N PRO A 340 22.38 -16.26 7.74
CA PRO A 340 21.92 -17.01 6.57
C PRO A 340 20.40 -16.92 6.29
N GLY A 341 19.65 -16.19 7.08
CA GLY A 341 18.21 -16.02 6.92
C GLY A 341 17.39 -17.28 7.13
N SER A 342 16.12 -17.23 6.77
CA SER A 342 15.17 -18.35 6.95
C SER A 342 15.61 -19.63 6.24
N VAL A 343 16.25 -19.52 5.09
CA VAL A 343 16.77 -20.66 4.33
C VAL A 343 17.83 -21.43 5.12
N GLY A 344 18.69 -20.71 5.87
CA GLY A 344 19.68 -21.27 6.78
C GLY A 344 19.20 -21.38 8.23
N HIS A 345 17.87 -21.39 8.44
CA HIS A 345 17.23 -21.45 9.78
C HIS A 345 17.67 -20.32 10.72
N SER A 346 17.93 -19.11 10.22
CA SER A 346 18.34 -17.95 11.01
C SER A 346 17.27 -16.87 11.04
N ALA A 347 17.14 -16.17 12.15
CA ALA A 347 16.21 -15.05 12.32
C ALA A 347 16.61 -13.79 11.52
N PHE A 348 17.78 -13.78 10.87
CA PHE A 348 18.29 -12.66 10.12
C PHE A 348 19.09 -13.10 8.90
N MET A 349 18.84 -12.47 7.75
CA MET A 349 19.62 -12.62 6.52
C MET A 349 20.46 -11.37 6.27
N GLY A 350 21.77 -11.56 6.06
CA GLY A 350 22.69 -10.47 5.77
C GLY A 350 23.81 -10.34 6.79
N ASN A 351 24.59 -9.30 6.67
CA ASN A 351 25.71 -9.00 7.54
C ASN A 351 25.19 -8.42 8.86
N THR A 352 25.34 -9.20 9.96
CA THR A 352 24.88 -8.77 11.29
C THR A 352 25.70 -7.58 11.77
N HIS A 353 25.04 -6.51 12.16
CA HIS A 353 25.69 -5.32 12.72
C HIS A 353 24.87 -4.76 13.92
N TYR A 354 25.12 -3.51 14.33
CA TYR A 354 24.55 -2.95 15.56
C TYR A 354 23.03 -2.92 15.62
N GLU A 355 22.31 -2.83 14.49
CA GLU A 355 20.85 -2.74 14.47
C GLU A 355 20.17 -4.00 15.00
N GLN A 356 20.77 -5.18 14.77
CA GLN A 356 20.24 -6.44 15.25
C GLN A 356 20.34 -6.61 16.77
N LEU A 357 21.16 -5.78 17.44
CA LEU A 357 21.32 -5.76 18.89
C LEU A 357 20.61 -4.61 19.59
N LEU A 358 19.69 -3.95 18.90
CA LEU A 358 18.85 -2.88 19.43
C LEU A 358 17.38 -3.26 19.42
N ASP A 359 16.64 -2.80 20.41
CA ASP A 359 15.19 -2.66 20.36
C ASP A 359 14.86 -1.25 19.91
N ILE A 360 14.24 -1.15 18.73
CA ILE A 360 13.86 0.12 18.13
C ILE A 360 12.36 0.32 18.33
N LYS A 361 12.02 1.23 19.23
CA LYS A 361 10.65 1.62 19.54
C LYS A 361 10.23 2.78 18.65
N THR A 362 8.99 2.76 18.21
CA THR A 362 8.40 3.88 17.46
C THR A 362 7.52 4.70 18.40
N VAL A 363 7.85 5.97 18.54
CA VAL A 363 7.03 6.96 19.26
C VAL A 363 6.36 7.83 18.21
N THR A 364 5.05 7.87 18.24
CA THR A 364 4.25 8.66 17.30
C THR A 364 3.49 9.75 18.02
N LEU A 365 3.55 10.95 17.50
CA LEU A 365 2.72 12.07 17.92
C LEU A 365 1.45 12.13 17.06
N ARG A 366 0.32 12.46 17.69
CA ARG A 366 -0.88 12.80 16.92
C ARG A 366 -0.58 14.03 16.06
N LYS A 367 -0.73 13.89 14.75
CA LYS A 367 -0.55 14.98 13.78
C LYS A 367 -1.83 15.17 12.99
N GLU A 368 -2.12 16.41 12.67
CA GLU A 368 -3.16 16.72 11.71
C GLU A 368 -2.74 16.30 10.31
N ASN A 369 -3.72 15.90 9.49
CA ASN A 369 -3.47 15.59 8.10
C ASN A 369 -3.06 16.83 7.33
N MET A 370 -2.21 16.66 6.34
CA MET A 370 -1.98 17.71 5.36
C MET A 370 -3.25 17.95 4.56
N LEU A 371 -3.74 19.17 4.57
CA LEU A 371 -4.94 19.59 3.86
C LEU A 371 -4.53 20.33 2.58
N TRP A 372 -5.31 20.15 1.53
CA TRP A 372 -5.19 20.91 0.28
C TRP A 372 -6.59 21.18 -0.27
N LEU A 373 -6.69 22.16 -1.15
CA LEU A 373 -7.88 22.44 -1.93
C LEU A 373 -7.59 22.15 -3.39
N GLN A 374 -8.42 21.33 -4.02
CA GLN A 374 -8.36 21.05 -5.45
C GLN A 374 -9.73 21.30 -6.08
N LEU A 375 -9.73 21.92 -7.25
CA LEU A 375 -10.90 22.25 -8.06
C LEU A 375 -10.50 22.14 -9.53
N PRO A 376 -11.46 22.15 -10.48
CA PRO A 376 -11.14 22.22 -11.89
C PRO A 376 -10.17 23.36 -12.17
N LYS A 377 -9.26 23.17 -13.09
CA LYS A 377 -8.27 24.20 -13.45
C LYS A 377 -8.93 25.50 -13.88
N LYS A 378 -10.15 25.39 -14.47
CA LYS A 378 -10.95 26.52 -14.87
C LYS A 378 -12.44 26.23 -14.69
N VAL A 379 -13.18 27.17 -14.14
CA VAL A 379 -14.63 27.14 -14.03
C VAL A 379 -15.19 28.35 -14.76
N TYR A 380 -15.89 28.12 -15.86
CA TYR A 380 -16.70 29.14 -16.51
C TYR A 380 -18.08 29.18 -15.85
N TYR A 381 -18.56 30.35 -15.55
CA TYR A 381 -19.88 30.57 -14.95
C TYR A 381 -20.49 31.87 -15.52
N LYS A 382 -21.75 31.90 -15.71
CA LYS A 382 -22.63 32.93 -16.27
C LYS A 382 -23.49 32.35 -17.38
N THR A 383 -24.73 32.80 -17.42
CA THR A 383 -25.64 32.51 -18.52
C THR A 383 -25.01 32.89 -19.87
N GLY A 384 -24.99 31.98 -20.84
CA GLY A 384 -24.42 32.16 -22.15
C GLY A 384 -22.89 32.02 -22.23
N CYS A 385 -22.21 31.43 -21.22
CA CYS A 385 -20.76 31.27 -21.26
C CYS A 385 -20.27 30.08 -22.09
N THR A 386 -21.14 29.12 -22.43
CA THR A 386 -20.77 27.92 -23.18
C THR A 386 -20.04 28.22 -24.49
N PRO A 387 -20.55 29.08 -25.37
CA PRO A 387 -19.85 29.41 -26.61
C PRO A 387 -18.49 30.06 -26.43
N VAL A 388 -18.31 30.82 -25.35
CA VAL A 388 -17.02 31.45 -25.03
C VAL A 388 -16.01 30.41 -24.54
N ALA A 389 -16.42 29.55 -23.63
CA ALA A 389 -15.58 28.48 -23.09
C ALA A 389 -15.16 27.47 -24.17
N LEU A 390 -16.06 27.10 -25.09
CA LEU A 390 -15.73 26.21 -26.21
C LEU A 390 -14.68 26.77 -27.16
N ARG A 391 -14.61 28.09 -27.36
CA ARG A 391 -13.53 28.69 -28.15
C ARG A 391 -12.15 28.41 -27.58
N GLU A 392 -12.03 28.37 -26.27
CA GLU A 392 -10.78 28.09 -25.60
C GLU A 392 -10.26 26.68 -25.91
N THR A 393 -11.14 25.71 -26.13
CA THR A 393 -10.76 24.34 -26.54
C THR A 393 -9.95 24.36 -27.84
N LYS A 394 -10.23 25.32 -28.74
CA LYS A 394 -9.49 25.54 -29.96
C LYS A 394 -8.28 26.47 -29.76
N ASP A 395 -8.53 27.66 -29.21
CA ASP A 395 -7.56 28.76 -29.23
C ASP A 395 -6.40 28.58 -28.23
N VAL A 396 -6.66 27.93 -27.08
CA VAL A 396 -5.69 27.73 -26.00
C VAL A 396 -5.17 26.29 -26.00
N TYR A 397 -6.08 25.32 -26.02
CA TYR A 397 -5.69 23.90 -25.93
C TYR A 397 -5.37 23.29 -27.28
N ASN A 398 -5.82 23.91 -28.41
CA ASN A 398 -5.63 23.43 -29.77
C ASN A 398 -6.14 22.00 -30.01
N PHE A 399 -7.25 21.62 -29.33
CA PHE A 399 -7.89 20.33 -29.51
C PHE A 399 -8.39 20.14 -30.95
N LYS A 400 -8.35 18.89 -31.41
CA LYS A 400 -8.68 18.49 -32.79
C LYS A 400 -9.87 17.54 -32.84
N ARG A 401 -10.04 16.71 -31.82
CA ARG A 401 -10.98 15.58 -31.81
C ARG A 401 -11.74 15.55 -30.49
N ALA A 402 -13.00 15.95 -30.50
CA ALA A 402 -13.86 16.00 -29.33
C ALA A 402 -14.81 14.79 -29.28
N PHE A 403 -14.77 14.02 -28.19
CA PHE A 403 -15.72 12.94 -27.92
C PHE A 403 -16.79 13.43 -26.98
N ILE A 404 -18.02 13.55 -27.46
CA ILE A 404 -19.15 14.08 -26.70
C ILE A 404 -19.87 12.93 -26.01
N ILE A 405 -20.06 13.03 -24.69
CA ILE A 405 -20.77 12.04 -23.85
C ILE A 405 -21.99 12.70 -23.26
N THR A 406 -23.16 12.12 -23.47
CA THR A 406 -24.45 12.61 -22.97
C THR A 406 -25.42 11.45 -22.75
N ASP A 407 -26.59 11.71 -22.13
CA ASP A 407 -27.65 10.71 -22.05
C ASP A 407 -28.57 10.71 -23.28
N SER A 408 -29.28 9.61 -23.49
CA SER A 408 -30.15 9.42 -24.65
C SER A 408 -31.30 10.47 -24.73
N THR A 409 -31.82 10.92 -23.58
CA THR A 409 -32.88 11.90 -23.52
C THR A 409 -32.41 13.27 -23.99
N LEU A 410 -31.30 13.75 -23.47
CA LEU A 410 -30.70 15.03 -23.87
C LEU A 410 -30.28 15.03 -25.33
N TYR A 411 -29.73 13.90 -25.82
CA TYR A 411 -29.39 13.77 -27.23
C TYR A 411 -30.58 13.88 -28.14
N GLN A 412 -31.71 13.16 -27.84
CA GLN A 412 -32.94 13.23 -28.62
C GLN A 412 -33.61 14.59 -28.58
N LEU A 413 -33.47 15.34 -27.49
CA LEU A 413 -33.96 16.70 -27.34
C LEU A 413 -33.10 17.75 -28.04
N GLY A 414 -32.01 17.37 -28.68
CA GLY A 414 -31.09 18.28 -29.35
C GLY A 414 -30.28 19.19 -28.40
N ALA A 415 -30.14 18.82 -27.13
CA ALA A 415 -29.43 19.65 -26.14
C ALA A 415 -27.95 19.83 -26.45
N CYS A 416 -27.36 18.90 -27.20
CA CYS A 416 -25.93 18.94 -27.57
C CYS A 416 -25.70 19.62 -28.94
N ASP A 417 -26.73 19.88 -29.74
CA ASP A 417 -26.61 20.32 -31.15
C ASP A 417 -25.81 21.61 -31.28
N ALA A 418 -26.07 22.60 -30.44
CA ALA A 418 -25.37 23.87 -30.46
C ALA A 418 -23.87 23.71 -30.15
N ILE A 419 -23.53 22.81 -29.20
CA ILE A 419 -22.15 22.49 -28.80
C ILE A 419 -21.43 21.78 -29.94
N ILE A 420 -22.04 20.73 -30.52
CA ILE A 420 -21.49 19.94 -31.62
C ILE A 420 -21.28 20.83 -32.86
N ASN A 421 -22.27 21.62 -33.23
CA ASN A 421 -22.17 22.52 -34.40
C ASN A 421 -21.05 23.54 -34.21
N GLN A 422 -20.95 24.17 -33.04
CA GLN A 422 -19.87 25.11 -32.77
C GLN A 422 -18.47 24.46 -32.84
N LEU A 423 -18.29 23.24 -32.29
CA LEU A 423 -17.04 22.53 -32.40
C LEU A 423 -16.66 22.22 -33.85
N ARG A 424 -17.63 21.76 -34.64
CA ARG A 424 -17.45 21.51 -36.08
C ARG A 424 -17.11 22.79 -36.87
N ASP A 425 -17.81 23.88 -36.58
CA ASP A 425 -17.52 25.20 -37.20
C ASP A 425 -16.10 25.68 -36.85
N MET A 426 -15.57 25.33 -35.69
CA MET A 426 -14.18 25.59 -35.32
C MET A 426 -13.18 24.60 -35.93
N GLY A 427 -13.65 23.63 -36.74
CA GLY A 427 -12.81 22.60 -37.35
C GLY A 427 -12.30 21.53 -36.36
N ILE A 428 -13.04 21.28 -35.31
CA ILE A 428 -12.82 20.17 -34.39
C ILE A 428 -13.70 19.01 -34.85
N GLU A 429 -13.12 17.84 -35.07
CA GLU A 429 -13.86 16.60 -35.36
C GLU A 429 -14.64 16.18 -34.14
N THR A 430 -15.86 15.65 -34.35
CA THR A 430 -16.72 15.22 -33.26
C THR A 430 -17.21 13.80 -33.43
N ALA A 431 -17.24 13.03 -32.34
CA ALA A 431 -17.95 11.76 -32.23
C ALA A 431 -18.80 11.77 -30.95
N GLU A 432 -19.95 11.12 -30.97
CA GLU A 432 -20.92 11.18 -29.89
C GLU A 432 -21.20 9.80 -29.31
N PHE A 433 -21.39 9.72 -27.98
CA PHE A 433 -21.90 8.56 -27.25
C PHE A 433 -23.02 8.99 -26.32
N PHE A 434 -24.20 8.36 -26.43
CA PHE A 434 -25.40 8.75 -25.71
C PHE A 434 -26.23 7.57 -25.17
N ASP A 435 -25.76 6.34 -25.26
CA ASP A 435 -26.45 5.17 -24.68
C ASP A 435 -26.16 5.05 -23.17
N ILE A 436 -26.56 6.08 -22.43
CA ILE A 436 -26.39 6.18 -20.97
C ILE A 436 -27.77 6.27 -20.33
N ARG A 437 -28.02 5.42 -19.35
CA ARG A 437 -29.25 5.45 -18.55
C ARG A 437 -29.10 6.38 -17.36
N VAL A 438 -30.24 6.77 -16.81
CA VAL A 438 -30.31 7.39 -15.49
C VAL A 438 -29.84 6.33 -14.47
N ASP A 439 -28.94 6.63 -13.56
CA ASP A 439 -28.26 5.69 -12.69
C ASP A 439 -27.34 4.72 -13.49
N PRO A 440 -26.19 5.20 -13.96
CA PRO A 440 -25.36 4.51 -14.93
C PRO A 440 -24.70 3.28 -14.30
N GLN A 441 -24.56 2.24 -15.11
CA GLN A 441 -23.83 1.03 -14.77
C GLN A 441 -22.48 0.98 -15.49
N ILE A 442 -21.54 0.20 -14.95
CA ILE A 442 -20.22 0.05 -15.57
C ILE A 442 -20.33 -0.45 -17.03
N GLN A 443 -21.34 -1.28 -17.32
CA GLN A 443 -21.61 -1.79 -18.65
C GLN A 443 -21.96 -0.68 -19.65
N ASP A 444 -22.55 0.43 -19.19
CA ASP A 444 -22.88 1.58 -20.05
C ASP A 444 -21.59 2.28 -20.47
N ALA A 445 -20.64 2.48 -19.57
CA ALA A 445 -19.32 2.99 -19.91
C ALA A 445 -18.57 2.07 -20.89
N MET A 446 -18.61 0.75 -20.67
CA MET A 446 -17.96 -0.24 -21.54
C MET A 446 -18.46 -0.24 -22.98
N LYS A 447 -19.75 0.08 -23.22
CA LYS A 447 -20.31 0.17 -24.59
C LYS A 447 -19.69 1.30 -25.43
N GLY A 448 -19.34 2.41 -24.79
CA GLY A 448 -18.78 3.57 -25.48
C GLY A 448 -17.28 3.48 -25.77
N LEU A 449 -16.55 2.64 -25.04
CA LEU A 449 -15.09 2.55 -25.14
C LEU A 449 -14.56 2.15 -26.54
N PRO A 450 -15.12 1.14 -27.24
CA PRO A 450 -14.65 0.79 -28.58
C PRO A 450 -14.67 1.97 -29.53
N LYS A 451 -15.77 2.73 -29.53
CA LYS A 451 -15.92 3.93 -30.36
C LYS A 451 -14.92 5.02 -29.94
N MET A 452 -14.67 5.17 -28.64
CA MET A 452 -13.68 6.14 -28.14
C MET A 452 -12.25 5.75 -28.56
N HIS A 453 -11.90 4.48 -28.50
CA HIS A 453 -10.58 3.99 -28.94
C HIS A 453 -10.38 4.14 -30.45
N GLU A 454 -11.41 3.89 -31.26
CA GLU A 454 -11.37 4.11 -32.72
C GLU A 454 -11.24 5.58 -33.06
N PHE A 455 -11.94 6.44 -32.33
CA PHE A 455 -11.95 7.89 -32.59
C PHE A 455 -10.70 8.59 -32.05
N GLU A 456 -10.00 8.09 -31.05
CA GLU A 456 -8.80 8.67 -30.41
C GLU A 456 -8.95 10.17 -30.07
N PRO A 457 -9.86 10.55 -29.16
CA PRO A 457 -10.09 11.96 -28.81
C PRO A 457 -8.89 12.54 -28.04
N ASP A 458 -8.68 13.86 -28.21
CA ASP A 458 -7.79 14.67 -27.36
C ASP A 458 -8.58 15.50 -26.32
N VAL A 459 -9.92 15.55 -26.46
CA VAL A 459 -10.83 16.11 -25.47
C VAL A 459 -12.11 15.29 -25.38
N ILE A 460 -12.56 15.05 -24.15
CA ILE A 460 -13.84 14.45 -23.81
C ILE A 460 -14.74 15.56 -23.28
N ILE A 461 -15.91 15.73 -23.84
CA ILE A 461 -16.87 16.75 -23.44
C ILE A 461 -18.12 16.03 -22.89
N ALA A 462 -18.28 16.05 -21.58
CA ALA A 462 -19.45 15.49 -20.89
C ALA A 462 -20.56 16.55 -20.81
N VAL A 463 -21.71 16.29 -21.41
CA VAL A 463 -22.88 17.19 -21.40
C VAL A 463 -24.04 16.47 -20.74
N GLY A 464 -24.47 16.90 -19.55
CA GLY A 464 -25.57 16.25 -18.86
C GLY A 464 -25.59 16.46 -17.35
N GLY A 465 -26.40 15.67 -16.67
CA GLY A 465 -26.40 15.56 -15.21
C GLY A 465 -25.27 14.67 -14.68
N GLY A 466 -25.32 14.33 -13.39
CA GLY A 466 -24.33 13.47 -12.75
C GLY A 466 -24.08 12.17 -13.51
N SER A 467 -25.12 11.49 -13.97
CA SER A 467 -24.99 10.21 -14.70
C SER A 467 -24.12 10.30 -15.95
N ALA A 468 -24.28 11.33 -16.77
CA ALA A 468 -23.47 11.52 -17.96
C ALA A 468 -22.02 11.90 -17.62
N ILE A 469 -21.82 12.78 -16.64
CA ILE A 469 -20.48 13.22 -16.20
C ILE A 469 -19.73 12.07 -15.53
N ASP A 470 -20.39 11.29 -14.69
CA ASP A 470 -19.79 10.15 -14.00
C ASP A 470 -19.40 9.03 -14.98
N THR A 471 -20.28 8.71 -15.96
CA THR A 471 -19.93 7.78 -17.04
C THR A 471 -18.72 8.28 -17.85
N ALA A 472 -18.66 9.59 -18.14
CA ALA A 472 -17.53 10.18 -18.86
C ALA A 472 -16.22 10.05 -18.08
N LYS A 473 -16.22 10.24 -16.76
CA LYS A 473 -15.04 10.04 -15.91
C LYS A 473 -14.54 8.60 -15.95
N ILE A 474 -15.46 7.63 -15.89
CA ILE A 474 -15.09 6.20 -15.97
C ILE A 474 -14.55 5.85 -17.36
N MET A 475 -15.23 6.28 -18.43
CA MET A 475 -14.73 6.08 -19.79
C MET A 475 -13.36 6.73 -20.00
N TRP A 476 -13.13 7.90 -19.41
CA TRP A 476 -11.84 8.58 -19.47
C TRP A 476 -10.71 7.77 -18.84
N ILE A 477 -10.94 7.21 -17.62
CA ILE A 477 -9.97 6.34 -16.95
C ILE A 477 -9.66 5.11 -17.82
N MET A 478 -10.69 4.40 -18.26
CA MET A 478 -10.54 3.18 -19.05
C MET A 478 -9.91 3.42 -20.43
N TYR A 479 -10.10 4.61 -20.99
CA TYR A 479 -9.46 5.02 -22.23
C TYR A 479 -7.96 5.31 -22.05
N GLU A 480 -7.58 6.02 -21.00
CA GLU A 480 -6.18 6.35 -20.73
C GLU A 480 -5.40 5.20 -20.14
N HIS A 481 -6.04 4.41 -19.27
CA HIS A 481 -5.45 3.35 -18.44
C HIS A 481 -6.28 2.06 -18.48
N PRO A 482 -6.31 1.36 -19.62
CA PRO A 482 -7.07 0.11 -19.75
C PRO A 482 -6.52 -1.03 -18.87
N GLU A 483 -5.31 -0.88 -18.36
CA GLU A 483 -4.68 -1.81 -17.41
C GLU A 483 -5.26 -1.73 -15.99
N GLU A 484 -6.00 -0.66 -15.68
CA GLU A 484 -6.52 -0.44 -14.33
C GLU A 484 -7.81 -1.24 -14.08
N GLY A 485 -7.81 -2.04 -13.01
CA GLY A 485 -8.98 -2.82 -12.61
C GLY A 485 -10.01 -1.96 -11.88
N PHE A 486 -11.29 -2.11 -12.23
CA PHE A 486 -12.39 -1.38 -11.58
C PHE A 486 -12.44 -1.61 -10.05
N LEU A 487 -12.33 -2.85 -9.60
CA LEU A 487 -12.40 -3.19 -8.17
C LEU A 487 -11.24 -2.58 -7.36
N ASP A 488 -10.07 -2.45 -7.96
CA ASP A 488 -8.93 -1.81 -7.35
C ASP A 488 -9.16 -0.30 -7.14
N MET A 489 -9.88 0.34 -8.06
CA MET A 489 -10.26 1.75 -7.98
C MET A 489 -11.42 1.99 -7.01
N ALA A 490 -12.32 1.02 -6.83
CA ALA A 490 -13.47 1.07 -5.94
C ALA A 490 -13.12 0.81 -4.47
N THR A 491 -11.84 0.73 -4.11
CA THR A 491 -11.40 0.52 -2.73
C THR A 491 -11.81 1.68 -1.83
N THR A 492 -12.48 1.37 -0.73
CA THR A 492 -12.93 2.38 0.24
C THR A 492 -11.80 2.77 1.19
N PHE A 493 -11.67 4.06 1.49
CA PHE A 493 -10.70 4.61 2.42
C PHE A 493 -11.38 5.45 3.50
N LEU A 494 -10.84 5.42 4.72
CA LEU A 494 -11.25 6.35 5.78
C LEU A 494 -10.81 7.79 5.46
N ASP A 495 -9.66 7.96 4.86
CA ASP A 495 -9.14 9.25 4.41
C ASP A 495 -8.47 9.08 3.05
N ILE A 496 -9.13 9.52 2.00
CA ILE A 496 -8.66 9.45 0.61
C ILE A 496 -7.29 10.12 0.41
N ARG A 497 -6.93 11.09 1.22
CA ARG A 497 -5.63 11.79 1.13
C ARG A 497 -4.47 10.95 1.62
N LYS A 498 -4.74 9.87 2.35
CA LYS A 498 -3.78 8.85 2.81
C LYS A 498 -3.94 7.54 2.05
N ARG A 499 -4.09 7.61 0.75
CA ARG A 499 -4.37 6.47 -0.11
C ARG A 499 -3.30 5.39 0.00
N ILE A 500 -3.75 4.14 0.06
CA ILE A 500 -2.89 2.95 -0.09
C ILE A 500 -2.53 2.78 -1.57
N ARG A 501 -3.49 3.11 -2.47
CA ARG A 501 -3.31 3.10 -3.90
C ARG A 501 -3.44 4.51 -4.46
N PHE A 502 -2.61 4.84 -5.45
CA PHE A 502 -2.71 6.08 -6.20
C PHE A 502 -3.40 5.81 -7.53
N PHE A 503 -4.32 6.70 -7.91
CA PHE A 503 -4.84 6.73 -9.26
C PHE A 503 -3.73 7.07 -10.25
N PRO A 504 -3.78 6.55 -11.48
CA PRO A 504 -2.82 6.89 -12.50
C PRO A 504 -2.97 8.37 -12.91
N GLN A 505 -1.92 8.94 -13.48
CA GLN A 505 -1.94 10.32 -13.93
C GLN A 505 -2.84 10.48 -15.15
N MET A 506 -3.95 11.20 -15.01
CA MET A 506 -4.93 11.45 -16.06
C MET A 506 -4.58 12.64 -16.96
N GLY A 507 -5.21 12.70 -18.12
CA GLY A 507 -5.13 13.85 -19.03
C GLY A 507 -3.92 13.83 -19.93
N LYS A 508 -3.32 12.69 -20.21
CA LYS A 508 -2.23 12.54 -21.19
C LYS A 508 -2.72 12.33 -22.62
N LYS A 509 -3.77 11.50 -22.80
CA LYS A 509 -4.40 11.26 -24.10
C LYS A 509 -5.49 12.28 -24.37
N ALA A 510 -6.37 12.52 -23.40
CA ALA A 510 -7.50 13.43 -23.54
C ALA A 510 -7.74 14.25 -22.27
N LYS A 511 -8.21 15.50 -22.40
CA LYS A 511 -8.69 16.32 -21.28
C LYS A 511 -10.18 16.16 -21.11
N LEU A 512 -10.68 16.24 -19.86
CA LEU A 512 -12.10 16.18 -19.57
C LEU A 512 -12.66 17.60 -19.36
N VAL A 513 -13.73 17.93 -20.11
CA VAL A 513 -14.52 19.15 -19.97
C VAL A 513 -15.95 18.75 -19.62
N CYS A 514 -16.53 19.35 -18.56
CA CYS A 514 -17.87 19.03 -18.09
C CYS A 514 -18.82 20.22 -18.25
N ILE A 515 -19.98 19.97 -18.83
CA ILE A 515 -21.07 20.94 -19.07
C ILE A 515 -22.33 20.41 -18.36
N PRO A 516 -22.62 20.80 -17.11
CA PRO A 516 -23.78 20.30 -16.41
C PRO A 516 -25.09 20.86 -16.99
N THR A 517 -26.13 20.01 -17.01
CA THR A 517 -27.52 20.38 -17.37
C THR A 517 -28.47 20.33 -16.17
N THR A 518 -27.94 20.01 -14.99
CA THR A 518 -28.64 19.98 -13.71
C THR A 518 -27.90 20.83 -12.69
N ALA A 519 -28.63 21.52 -11.81
CA ALA A 519 -28.08 22.24 -10.68
C ALA A 519 -28.26 21.38 -9.42
N GLY A 520 -27.36 20.42 -9.19
CA GLY A 520 -27.51 19.44 -8.12
C GLY A 520 -26.20 18.78 -7.71
N THR A 521 -25.73 17.84 -8.52
CA THR A 521 -24.63 16.93 -8.16
C THR A 521 -23.28 17.61 -8.00
N GLY A 522 -23.05 18.76 -8.67
CA GLY A 522 -21.73 19.39 -8.69
C GLY A 522 -20.61 18.53 -9.30
N SER A 523 -20.95 17.43 -10.01
CA SER A 523 -19.98 16.44 -10.50
C SER A 523 -18.96 17.06 -11.46
N GLU A 524 -19.30 18.15 -12.14
CA GLU A 524 -18.38 18.94 -12.99
C GLU A 524 -17.21 19.56 -12.21
N CYS A 525 -17.36 19.70 -10.90
CA CYS A 525 -16.36 20.28 -10.00
C CYS A 525 -15.75 19.27 -9.01
N THR A 526 -16.00 17.97 -9.18
CA THR A 526 -15.57 16.94 -8.23
C THR A 526 -14.63 15.89 -8.85
N PRO A 527 -13.77 15.29 -8.05
CA PRO A 527 -12.92 14.16 -8.44
C PRO A 527 -13.61 12.81 -8.22
N PHE A 528 -14.94 12.80 -8.07
CA PHE A 528 -15.74 11.63 -7.74
C PHE A 528 -16.54 11.16 -8.94
N THR A 529 -16.81 9.87 -8.97
CA THR A 529 -17.81 9.27 -9.84
C THR A 529 -18.52 8.15 -9.10
N ILE A 530 -19.84 8.03 -9.29
CA ILE A 530 -20.64 6.98 -8.67
C ILE A 530 -21.24 6.14 -9.78
N ILE A 531 -21.00 4.82 -9.70
CA ILE A 531 -21.51 3.86 -10.66
C ILE A 531 -22.22 2.73 -9.95
N SER A 532 -23.34 2.27 -10.53
CA SER A 532 -24.12 1.18 -9.99
C SER A 532 -23.64 -0.16 -10.54
N ASP A 533 -23.64 -1.17 -9.66
CA ASP A 533 -23.46 -2.55 -10.07
C ASP A 533 -24.81 -3.13 -10.52
N ALA A 534 -24.86 -3.64 -11.75
CA ALA A 534 -26.08 -4.20 -12.34
C ALA A 534 -26.64 -5.41 -11.58
N ASN A 535 -25.77 -6.18 -10.89
CA ASN A 535 -26.19 -7.44 -10.25
C ASN A 535 -26.69 -7.24 -8.83
N THR A 536 -26.12 -6.27 -8.11
CA THR A 536 -26.39 -6.04 -6.70
C THR A 536 -27.16 -4.77 -6.42
N GLY A 537 -27.28 -3.85 -7.38
CA GLY A 537 -27.82 -2.49 -7.19
C GLY A 537 -26.93 -1.59 -6.31
N MET A 538 -25.76 -2.08 -5.90
CA MET A 538 -24.82 -1.30 -5.09
C MET A 538 -24.21 -0.15 -5.89
N LYS A 539 -24.10 1.02 -5.22
CA LYS A 539 -23.38 2.18 -5.76
C LYS A 539 -21.95 2.18 -5.28
N TRP A 540 -21.03 2.16 -6.24
CA TRP A 540 -19.60 2.19 -6.01
C TRP A 540 -19.04 3.59 -6.25
N PRO A 541 -18.58 4.30 -5.21
CA PRO A 541 -17.86 5.54 -5.40
C PRO A 541 -16.42 5.25 -5.82
N LEU A 542 -16.01 5.78 -6.96
CA LEU A 542 -14.60 5.90 -7.32
C LEU A 542 -14.14 7.30 -6.93
N ILE A 543 -13.06 7.36 -6.16
CA ILE A 543 -12.60 8.60 -5.58
C ILE A 543 -11.12 8.79 -5.86
N GLY A 544 -10.76 9.73 -6.72
CA GLY A 544 -9.38 10.05 -7.04
C GLY A 544 -9.23 11.46 -7.58
N TYR A 545 -8.39 12.28 -6.94
CA TYR A 545 -8.19 13.69 -7.36
C TYR A 545 -7.67 13.82 -8.79
N GLU A 546 -7.12 12.78 -9.36
CA GLU A 546 -6.68 12.69 -10.75
C GLU A 546 -7.85 12.76 -11.74
N MET A 547 -9.08 12.41 -11.30
CA MET A 547 -10.31 12.51 -12.10
C MET A 547 -10.94 13.92 -12.10
N MET A 548 -10.30 14.91 -11.48
CA MET A 548 -10.81 16.28 -11.51
C MET A 548 -10.86 16.79 -12.96
N PRO A 549 -11.99 17.28 -13.44
CA PRO A 549 -12.09 17.83 -14.79
C PRO A 549 -11.09 18.98 -15.03
N GLU A 550 -10.58 19.09 -16.23
CA GLU A 550 -9.74 20.23 -16.65
C GLU A 550 -10.56 21.53 -16.65
N MET A 551 -11.82 21.46 -17.10
CA MET A 551 -12.71 22.60 -17.21
C MET A 551 -14.15 22.22 -16.86
N ALA A 552 -14.81 23.07 -16.09
CA ALA A 552 -16.26 23.05 -15.85
C ALA A 552 -16.91 24.28 -16.53
N ILE A 553 -18.02 24.07 -17.25
CA ILE A 553 -18.77 25.13 -17.92
C ILE A 553 -20.17 25.19 -17.33
N VAL A 554 -20.35 26.02 -16.32
CA VAL A 554 -21.57 26.17 -15.53
C VAL A 554 -22.46 27.26 -16.17
N ASP A 555 -23.22 26.88 -17.18
CA ASP A 555 -24.07 27.76 -17.97
C ASP A 555 -25.55 27.48 -17.70
N ALA A 556 -26.23 28.42 -17.12
CA ALA A 556 -27.65 28.26 -16.77
C ALA A 556 -28.59 28.06 -17.97
N ASP A 557 -28.15 28.47 -19.18
CA ASP A 557 -28.94 28.24 -20.41
C ASP A 557 -29.15 26.74 -20.63
N ASN A 558 -28.19 25.90 -20.27
CA ASN A 558 -28.28 24.44 -20.38
C ASN A 558 -29.27 23.83 -19.36
N MET A 559 -29.68 24.62 -18.35
CA MET A 559 -30.56 24.16 -17.24
C MET A 559 -31.96 24.79 -17.28
N MET A 560 -32.21 25.70 -18.22
CA MET A 560 -33.45 26.46 -18.29
C MET A 560 -34.72 25.59 -18.48
N LYS A 561 -34.59 24.44 -19.15
CA LYS A 561 -35.65 23.50 -19.44
C LYS A 561 -35.78 22.35 -18.44
N LEU A 562 -35.03 22.39 -17.32
CA LEU A 562 -35.08 21.32 -16.32
C LEU A 562 -36.47 21.21 -15.67
N PRO A 563 -37.15 20.03 -15.70
CA PRO A 563 -38.48 19.84 -15.17
C PRO A 563 -38.59 20.11 -13.68
N PRO A 564 -39.81 20.39 -13.15
CA PRO A 564 -40.02 20.69 -11.72
C PRO A 564 -39.51 19.61 -10.78
N ARG A 565 -39.82 18.33 -11.03
CA ARG A 565 -39.33 17.19 -10.21
C ARG A 565 -37.82 17.08 -10.18
N ALA A 566 -37.15 17.29 -11.31
CA ALA A 566 -35.69 17.29 -11.37
C ALA A 566 -35.10 18.52 -10.69
N THR A 567 -35.76 19.71 -10.83
CA THR A 567 -35.32 20.94 -10.15
C THR A 567 -35.41 20.82 -8.63
N GLN A 568 -36.52 20.27 -8.10
CA GLN A 568 -36.72 20.08 -6.65
C GLN A 568 -35.66 19.11 -6.07
N ALA A 569 -35.51 17.94 -6.70
CA ALA A 569 -34.58 16.93 -6.21
C ALA A 569 -33.16 17.44 -6.28
N SER A 570 -32.69 17.91 -7.44
CA SER A 570 -31.32 18.41 -7.60
C SER A 570 -31.06 19.65 -6.73
N GLY A 571 -32.00 20.55 -6.56
CA GLY A 571 -31.82 21.76 -5.76
C GLY A 571 -31.71 21.48 -4.26
N TYR A 572 -32.46 20.52 -3.71
CA TYR A 572 -32.31 20.12 -2.31
C TYR A 572 -31.02 19.32 -2.08
N ASP A 573 -30.57 18.61 -3.09
CA ASP A 573 -29.27 17.95 -3.09
C ASP A 573 -28.11 18.95 -2.89
N VAL A 574 -28.18 20.12 -3.55
CA VAL A 574 -27.22 21.22 -3.32
C VAL A 574 -27.19 21.66 -1.86
N LEU A 575 -28.35 21.79 -1.20
CA LEU A 575 -28.42 22.10 0.22
C LEU A 575 -27.72 21.05 1.07
N THR A 576 -28.01 19.78 0.77
CA THR A 576 -27.43 18.66 1.51
C THR A 576 -25.92 18.63 1.33
N HIS A 577 -25.42 18.77 0.11
CA HIS A 577 -23.98 18.87 -0.18
C HIS A 577 -23.31 19.99 0.61
N ALA A 578 -23.87 21.19 0.54
CA ALA A 578 -23.31 22.36 1.21
C ALA A 578 -23.28 22.20 2.73
N VAL A 579 -24.37 21.72 3.31
CA VAL A 579 -24.49 21.58 4.78
C VAL A 579 -23.66 20.43 5.30
N GLU A 580 -23.65 19.25 4.64
CA GLU A 580 -22.77 18.15 5.06
C GLU A 580 -21.29 18.52 4.96
N ALA A 581 -20.88 19.16 3.87
CA ALA A 581 -19.52 19.66 3.73
C ALA A 581 -19.15 20.70 4.80
N TYR A 582 -20.13 21.52 5.22
CA TYR A 582 -19.94 22.55 6.25
C TYR A 582 -19.70 21.96 7.64
N VAL A 583 -20.44 20.89 7.99
CA VAL A 583 -20.32 20.23 9.29
C VAL A 583 -19.32 19.08 9.31
N SER A 584 -18.77 18.69 8.15
CA SER A 584 -17.82 17.60 7.99
C SER A 584 -16.59 17.74 8.88
N THR A 585 -16.01 16.62 9.28
CA THR A 585 -14.71 16.60 9.99
C THR A 585 -13.55 17.13 9.14
N PHE A 586 -13.73 17.26 7.83
CA PHE A 586 -12.75 17.83 6.88
C PHE A 586 -13.03 19.28 6.47
N ALA A 587 -14.05 19.90 7.03
CA ALA A 587 -14.39 21.28 6.73
C ALA A 587 -13.24 22.24 7.11
N THR A 588 -12.97 23.18 6.23
CA THR A 588 -11.91 24.20 6.40
C THR A 588 -12.43 25.59 6.07
N GLU A 589 -11.65 26.63 6.42
CA GLU A 589 -11.96 28.01 6.05
C GLU A 589 -12.13 28.18 4.54
N TYR A 590 -11.41 27.38 3.74
CA TYR A 590 -11.49 27.41 2.27
C TYR A 590 -12.81 26.84 1.73
N THR A 591 -13.41 25.85 2.40
CA THR A 591 -14.67 25.24 1.99
C THR A 591 -15.89 25.91 2.63
N ASN A 592 -15.73 26.43 3.86
CA ASN A 592 -16.83 26.98 4.65
C ASN A 592 -17.54 28.16 3.97
N GLY A 593 -16.78 29.05 3.34
CA GLY A 593 -17.35 30.20 2.62
C GLY A 593 -18.27 29.74 1.47
N MET A 594 -17.80 28.77 0.69
CA MET A 594 -18.56 28.17 -0.42
C MET A 594 -19.85 27.49 0.06
N CYS A 595 -19.78 26.74 1.16
CA CYS A 595 -20.93 26.09 1.78
C CYS A 595 -22.01 27.09 2.24
N ARG A 596 -21.59 28.16 2.90
CA ARG A 596 -22.49 29.22 3.39
C ARG A 596 -23.18 29.94 2.23
N ASP A 597 -22.42 30.32 1.20
CA ASP A 597 -22.97 31.01 0.04
C ASP A 597 -23.92 30.10 -0.74
N ALA A 598 -23.58 28.83 -0.95
CA ALA A 598 -24.44 27.84 -1.58
C ALA A 598 -25.74 27.65 -0.77
N THR A 599 -25.65 27.47 0.55
CA THR A 599 -26.83 27.36 1.44
C THR A 599 -27.75 28.57 1.32
N LYS A 600 -27.21 29.78 1.38
CA LYS A 600 -27.98 31.03 1.25
C LYS A 600 -28.67 31.10 -0.10
N MET A 601 -27.95 30.77 -1.18
CA MET A 601 -28.51 30.77 -2.54
C MET A 601 -29.68 29.77 -2.68
N VAL A 602 -29.56 28.56 -2.08
CA VAL A 602 -30.63 27.59 -2.14
C VAL A 602 -31.91 28.12 -1.49
N PHE A 603 -31.84 28.69 -0.29
CA PHE A 603 -33.00 29.25 0.39
C PHE A 603 -33.61 30.44 -0.37
N ASP A 604 -32.81 31.29 -0.98
CA ASP A 604 -33.26 32.46 -1.70
C ASP A 604 -33.84 32.14 -3.09
N TYR A 605 -33.35 31.08 -3.76
CA TYR A 605 -33.61 30.90 -5.17
C TYR A 605 -34.21 29.52 -5.56
N LEU A 606 -34.11 28.48 -4.75
CA LEU A 606 -34.65 27.15 -5.11
C LEU A 606 -36.19 27.18 -5.33
N PRO A 607 -37.00 27.76 -4.44
CA PRO A 607 -38.43 27.85 -4.68
C PRO A 607 -38.76 28.61 -5.99
N ARG A 608 -38.09 29.70 -6.27
CA ARG A 608 -38.23 30.46 -7.52
C ARG A 608 -37.87 29.63 -8.74
N ALA A 609 -36.74 28.92 -8.70
CA ALA A 609 -36.30 28.02 -9.78
C ALA A 609 -37.31 26.89 -10.00
N TYR A 610 -37.85 26.31 -8.92
CA TYR A 610 -38.87 25.26 -8.93
C TYR A 610 -40.15 25.73 -9.61
N TYR A 611 -40.75 26.87 -9.15
CA TYR A 611 -41.99 27.36 -9.75
C TYR A 611 -41.79 27.83 -11.19
N SER A 612 -40.62 28.33 -11.57
CA SER A 612 -40.32 28.70 -12.97
C SER A 612 -40.14 27.46 -13.89
N ALA A 613 -40.07 26.24 -13.34
CA ALA A 613 -39.90 25.00 -14.11
C ALA A 613 -41.20 24.47 -14.70
N PHE A 614 -42.37 24.95 -14.23
CA PHE A 614 -43.64 24.50 -14.73
C PHE A 614 -43.88 25.04 -16.15
N ARG A 615 -44.58 24.25 -16.99
CA ARG A 615 -44.74 24.53 -18.43
C ARG A 615 -45.33 25.91 -18.72
N ASP A 616 -46.26 26.34 -17.89
CA ASP A 616 -46.98 27.62 -18.09
C ASP A 616 -46.42 28.75 -17.21
N ALA A 617 -45.29 28.50 -16.53
CA ALA A 617 -44.67 29.49 -15.69
C ALA A 617 -43.77 30.46 -16.50
N LYS A 618 -43.56 31.68 -15.99
CA LYS A 618 -42.59 32.62 -16.53
C LYS A 618 -41.18 32.13 -16.15
N PRO A 619 -40.27 31.97 -17.11
CA PRO A 619 -38.88 31.60 -16.79
C PRO A 619 -38.23 32.61 -15.82
N ASP A 620 -37.45 32.08 -14.87
CA ASP A 620 -36.62 32.87 -13.96
C ASP A 620 -35.13 32.58 -14.18
N PRO A 621 -34.47 33.20 -15.16
CA PRO A 621 -33.05 32.94 -15.47
C PRO A 621 -32.14 33.31 -14.31
N VAL A 622 -32.51 34.29 -13.48
CA VAL A 622 -31.71 34.65 -12.31
C VAL A 622 -31.68 33.52 -11.28
N ALA A 623 -32.87 32.96 -10.97
CA ALA A 623 -32.95 31.83 -10.06
C ALA A 623 -32.18 30.60 -10.60
N ARG A 624 -32.28 30.31 -11.90
CA ARG A 624 -31.54 29.23 -12.58
C ARG A 624 -30.05 29.44 -12.50
N GLU A 625 -29.56 30.65 -12.79
CA GLU A 625 -28.11 30.97 -12.69
C GLU A 625 -27.60 30.84 -11.25
N LYS A 626 -28.39 31.32 -10.28
CA LYS A 626 -27.99 31.21 -8.87
C LYS A 626 -27.96 29.78 -8.38
N MET A 627 -28.91 28.93 -8.78
CA MET A 627 -28.91 27.52 -8.44
C MET A 627 -27.74 26.77 -9.12
N ALA A 628 -27.42 27.07 -10.39
CA ALA A 628 -26.24 26.52 -11.06
C ALA A 628 -24.93 26.87 -10.33
N ASN A 629 -24.77 28.14 -9.91
CA ASN A 629 -23.63 28.58 -9.16
C ASN A 629 -23.58 27.94 -7.76
N ALA A 630 -24.73 27.80 -7.09
CA ALA A 630 -24.80 27.12 -5.78
C ALA A 630 -24.36 25.66 -5.88
N SER A 631 -24.79 24.94 -6.95
CA SER A 631 -24.38 23.58 -7.23
C SER A 631 -22.85 23.44 -7.41
N ALA A 632 -22.26 24.33 -8.23
CA ALA A 632 -20.82 24.32 -8.46
C ALA A 632 -20.02 24.65 -7.18
N LEU A 633 -20.47 25.65 -6.39
CA LEU A 633 -19.83 25.99 -5.10
C LEU A 633 -19.91 24.84 -4.10
N ALA A 634 -21.08 24.21 -3.96
CA ALA A 634 -21.25 23.04 -3.11
C ALA A 634 -20.37 21.88 -3.62
N GLY A 635 -20.29 21.68 -4.95
CA GLY A 635 -19.42 20.70 -5.60
C GLY A 635 -17.96 20.87 -5.24
N ILE A 636 -17.41 22.08 -5.37
CA ILE A 636 -16.02 22.39 -4.97
C ILE A 636 -15.84 22.19 -3.47
N ALA A 637 -16.80 22.57 -2.65
CA ALA A 637 -16.71 22.43 -1.20
C ALA A 637 -16.63 20.95 -0.78
N PHE A 638 -17.61 20.12 -1.22
CA PHE A 638 -17.60 18.73 -0.79
C PHE A 638 -16.53 17.87 -1.49
N ALA A 639 -16.05 18.27 -2.66
CA ALA A 639 -14.87 17.64 -3.26
C ALA A 639 -13.64 17.66 -2.33
N ASN A 640 -13.58 18.61 -1.41
CA ASN A 640 -12.47 18.81 -0.49
C ASN A 640 -12.82 18.55 0.98
N ALA A 641 -14.07 18.78 1.39
CA ALA A 641 -14.55 18.53 2.75
C ALA A 641 -15.30 17.21 2.91
N PHE A 642 -15.62 16.51 1.81
CA PHE A 642 -16.44 15.31 1.78
C PHE A 642 -17.87 15.56 2.31
N LEU A 643 -18.61 14.46 2.53
CA LEU A 643 -20.02 14.45 2.92
C LEU A 643 -20.18 13.75 4.27
N GLY A 644 -21.38 13.31 4.60
CA GLY A 644 -21.71 12.64 5.85
C GLY A 644 -22.75 11.53 5.69
N ILE A 645 -23.39 11.20 6.81
CA ILE A 645 -24.35 10.09 6.85
C ILE A 645 -25.66 10.35 6.09
N ASN A 646 -25.98 11.60 5.78
CA ASN A 646 -27.17 11.86 4.96
C ASN A 646 -27.03 11.22 3.58
N HIS A 647 -25.86 11.40 2.95
CA HIS A 647 -25.55 10.75 1.69
C HIS A 647 -25.40 9.23 1.84
N SER A 648 -24.73 8.75 2.90
CA SER A 648 -24.59 7.31 3.17
C SER A 648 -25.96 6.61 3.25
N LEU A 649 -26.92 7.22 3.92
CA LEU A 649 -28.28 6.72 4.05
C LEU A 649 -29.06 6.83 2.71
N SER A 650 -28.95 7.98 2.03
CA SER A 650 -29.70 8.21 0.79
C SER A 650 -29.29 7.28 -0.35
N HIS A 651 -28.01 6.91 -0.43
CA HIS A 651 -27.52 5.95 -1.43
C HIS A 651 -28.26 4.62 -1.35
N LYS A 652 -28.59 4.14 -0.14
CA LYS A 652 -29.26 2.85 0.06
C LYS A 652 -30.76 2.98 -0.22
N LEU A 653 -31.40 4.12 0.10
CA LEU A 653 -32.79 4.39 -0.30
C LEU A 653 -32.95 4.39 -1.82
N GLY A 654 -32.01 4.99 -2.54
CA GLY A 654 -32.00 4.95 -3.99
C GLY A 654 -31.84 3.53 -4.54
N GLY A 655 -30.95 2.72 -3.95
CA GLY A 655 -30.70 1.34 -4.38
C GLY A 655 -31.88 0.39 -4.11
N TRP A 656 -32.54 0.50 -2.94
CA TRP A 656 -33.61 -0.42 -2.53
C TRP A 656 -35.00 0.01 -3.00
N PHE A 657 -35.30 1.31 -2.89
CA PHE A 657 -36.66 1.84 -3.08
C PHE A 657 -36.78 2.77 -4.28
N HIS A 658 -35.71 2.90 -5.08
CA HIS A 658 -35.65 3.75 -6.28
C HIS A 658 -36.09 5.21 -6.05
N ILE A 659 -35.89 5.71 -4.82
CA ILE A 659 -36.16 7.11 -4.49
C ILE A 659 -35.10 7.98 -5.17
N PRO A 660 -35.47 9.02 -5.94
CA PRO A 660 -34.48 9.91 -6.55
C PRO A 660 -33.53 10.48 -5.51
N HIS A 661 -32.22 10.50 -5.82
CA HIS A 661 -31.15 10.77 -4.85
C HIS A 661 -31.34 12.04 -4.03
N GLY A 662 -31.61 13.19 -4.68
CA GLY A 662 -31.83 14.45 -3.96
C GLY A 662 -33.14 14.45 -3.14
N THR A 663 -34.16 13.71 -3.56
CA THR A 663 -35.37 13.50 -2.75
C THR A 663 -35.08 12.63 -1.52
N ALA A 664 -34.34 11.55 -1.68
CA ALA A 664 -33.88 10.72 -0.56
C ALA A 664 -33.05 11.55 0.46
N ASN A 665 -32.17 12.40 -0.03
CA ASN A 665 -31.43 13.36 0.79
C ASN A 665 -32.38 14.29 1.57
N ALA A 666 -33.37 14.85 0.91
CA ALA A 666 -34.33 15.77 1.53
C ALA A 666 -35.18 15.09 2.63
N LEU A 667 -35.59 13.83 2.41
CA LEU A 667 -36.40 13.07 3.38
C LEU A 667 -35.59 12.74 4.66
N LEU A 668 -34.30 12.51 4.55
CA LEU A 668 -33.40 12.20 5.67
C LEU A 668 -32.89 13.44 6.40
N PHE A 669 -32.77 14.56 5.72
CA PHE A 669 -31.98 15.72 6.12
C PHE A 669 -32.31 16.28 7.50
N PRO A 670 -33.55 16.56 7.88
CA PRO A 670 -33.87 17.11 9.19
C PRO A 670 -33.45 16.19 10.34
N PHE A 671 -33.65 14.88 10.15
CA PHE A 671 -33.31 13.86 11.17
C PHE A 671 -31.80 13.70 11.33
N VAL A 672 -31.05 13.70 10.23
CA VAL A 672 -29.58 13.66 10.28
C VAL A 672 -29.01 14.93 10.90
N CYS A 673 -29.54 16.12 10.60
CA CYS A 673 -29.15 17.35 11.29
C CYS A 673 -29.36 17.26 12.82
N ARG A 674 -30.50 16.69 13.26
CA ARG A 674 -30.77 16.48 14.70
C ARG A 674 -29.80 15.47 15.32
N PHE A 675 -29.47 14.38 14.60
CA PHE A 675 -28.50 13.40 15.05
C PHE A 675 -27.10 14.03 15.20
N ASN A 676 -26.67 14.81 14.22
CA ASN A 676 -25.36 15.47 14.20
C ASN A 676 -25.22 16.64 15.20
N ALA A 677 -26.31 17.20 15.67
CA ALA A 677 -26.32 18.34 16.61
C ALA A 677 -25.92 17.96 18.06
N GLN A 678 -25.45 16.76 18.29
CA GLN A 678 -24.97 16.31 19.60
C GLN A 678 -23.70 17.07 20.00
N ARG A 679 -23.73 17.83 21.11
CA ARG A 679 -22.56 18.53 21.64
C ARG A 679 -21.55 17.61 22.33
N HIS A 680 -22.02 16.48 22.85
CA HIS A 680 -21.23 15.48 23.57
C HIS A 680 -21.54 14.08 23.02
N PRO A 681 -21.13 13.76 21.80
CA PRO A 681 -21.41 12.45 21.22
C PRO A 681 -20.64 11.37 21.95
N TYR A 682 -21.22 10.18 21.99
CA TYR A 682 -20.60 8.98 22.56
C TYR A 682 -19.29 8.62 21.85
N LYS A 683 -19.24 8.78 20.52
CA LYS A 683 -18.05 8.60 19.71
C LYS A 683 -17.71 9.89 18.97
N MET A 684 -16.42 10.19 18.95
CA MET A 684 -15.86 11.27 18.14
C MET A 684 -15.42 10.74 16.78
N GLY A 685 -15.31 11.63 15.80
CA GLY A 685 -14.68 11.32 14.52
C GLY A 685 -13.22 10.87 14.68
N THR A 686 -12.75 10.03 13.77
CA THR A 686 -11.41 9.43 13.82
C THR A 686 -10.30 10.31 13.26
N PHE A 687 -10.64 11.45 12.65
CA PHE A 687 -9.67 12.34 12.00
C PHE A 687 -8.98 13.28 12.98
N SER A 688 -7.66 13.42 12.84
CA SER A 688 -6.82 14.15 13.79
C SER A 688 -7.11 15.64 13.87
N GLN A 689 -7.62 16.24 12.78
CA GLN A 689 -8.00 17.65 12.71
C GLN A 689 -9.33 17.94 13.42
N TYR A 690 -10.13 16.93 13.69
CA TYR A 690 -11.43 17.09 14.35
C TYR A 690 -11.27 16.93 15.86
N LYS A 691 -11.20 18.06 16.57
CA LYS A 691 -10.95 18.08 18.02
C LYS A 691 -12.23 18.01 18.85
N TYR A 692 -13.27 18.72 18.40
CA TYR A 692 -14.55 18.85 19.10
C TYR A 692 -15.70 18.78 18.11
N PRO A 693 -16.89 18.28 18.51
CA PRO A 693 -18.11 18.41 17.72
C PRO A 693 -18.43 19.90 17.52
N GLN A 694 -18.66 20.30 16.29
CA GLN A 694 -18.99 21.69 15.91
C GLN A 694 -20.30 21.77 15.10
N ALA A 695 -20.95 20.64 14.86
CA ALA A 695 -22.12 20.60 13.99
C ALA A 695 -23.27 21.45 14.52
N PHE A 696 -23.53 21.43 15.82
CA PHE A 696 -24.58 22.23 16.43
C PHE A 696 -24.35 23.74 16.20
N GLU A 697 -23.16 24.22 16.52
CA GLU A 697 -22.80 25.64 16.35
C GLU A 697 -22.87 26.05 14.88
N ARG A 698 -22.47 25.18 13.97
CA ARG A 698 -22.53 25.42 12.53
C ARG A 698 -23.96 25.46 11.99
N TYR A 699 -24.87 24.62 12.50
CA TYR A 699 -26.29 24.73 12.17
C TYR A 699 -26.90 26.03 12.70
N VAL A 700 -26.48 26.50 13.88
CA VAL A 700 -26.88 27.81 14.42
C VAL A 700 -26.41 28.93 13.49
N GLU A 701 -25.14 28.90 13.06
CA GLU A 701 -24.61 29.88 12.10
C GLU A 701 -25.39 29.88 10.78
N LEU A 702 -25.78 28.73 10.26
CA LEU A 702 -26.62 28.63 9.05
C LEU A 702 -28.03 29.19 9.31
N GLY A 703 -28.62 28.95 10.48
CA GLY A 703 -29.89 29.53 10.87
C GLY A 703 -29.84 31.07 10.95
N GLU A 704 -28.78 31.61 11.49
CA GLU A 704 -28.53 33.08 11.47
C GLU A 704 -28.34 33.61 10.04
N LEU A 705 -27.59 32.89 9.20
CA LEU A 705 -27.32 33.28 7.82
C LEU A 705 -28.59 33.40 6.96
N ILE A 706 -29.55 32.50 7.14
CA ILE A 706 -30.83 32.53 6.41
C ILE A 706 -31.90 33.41 7.09
N GLY A 707 -31.57 34.04 8.24
CA GLY A 707 -32.42 35.03 8.91
C GLY A 707 -33.42 34.43 9.90
N VAL A 708 -33.25 33.20 10.38
CA VAL A 708 -34.17 32.54 11.33
C VAL A 708 -33.60 32.51 12.78
N LYS A 709 -32.81 33.49 13.15
CA LYS A 709 -32.22 33.62 14.48
C LYS A 709 -33.31 33.59 15.59
N GLY A 710 -33.10 32.74 16.61
CA GLY A 710 -33.92 32.68 17.82
C GLY A 710 -33.32 33.49 18.98
N LYS A 711 -33.92 33.34 20.15
CA LYS A 711 -33.42 33.97 21.39
C LYS A 711 -32.21 33.22 22.01
N THR A 712 -32.10 31.95 21.73
CA THR A 712 -30.99 31.08 22.13
C THR A 712 -30.51 30.28 20.92
N ASP A 713 -29.35 29.65 21.04
CA ASP A 713 -28.78 28.80 20.01
C ASP A 713 -29.69 27.60 19.74
N GLU A 714 -30.26 26.99 20.79
CA GLU A 714 -31.21 25.88 20.66
C GLU A 714 -32.44 26.31 19.87
N GLN A 715 -32.97 27.50 20.15
CA GLN A 715 -34.09 28.03 19.39
C GLN A 715 -33.71 28.35 17.94
N THR A 716 -32.51 28.85 17.71
CA THR A 716 -32.00 29.10 16.35
C THR A 716 -31.87 27.80 15.58
N PHE A 717 -31.33 26.74 16.20
CA PHE A 717 -31.25 25.40 15.62
C PHE A 717 -32.65 24.85 15.29
N GLU A 718 -33.61 24.94 16.20
CA GLU A 718 -34.98 24.47 15.90
C GLU A 718 -35.66 25.30 14.78
N ASN A 719 -35.36 26.58 14.69
CA ASN A 719 -35.82 27.41 13.60
C ASN A 719 -35.16 27.03 12.27
N TRP A 720 -33.85 26.65 12.29
CA TRP A 720 -33.13 26.11 11.14
C TRP A 720 -33.80 24.83 10.61
N ILE A 721 -34.10 23.86 11.49
CA ILE A 721 -34.77 22.63 11.11
C ILE A 721 -36.17 22.92 10.48
N LYS A 722 -36.96 23.80 11.12
CA LYS A 722 -38.26 24.22 10.57
C LYS A 722 -38.13 24.91 9.21
N ALA A 723 -37.08 25.70 8.99
CA ALA A 723 -36.88 26.34 7.70
C ALA A 723 -36.53 25.30 6.62
N CYS A 724 -35.72 24.26 6.96
CA CYS A 724 -35.46 23.16 6.05
C CYS A 724 -36.71 22.34 5.70
N GLU A 725 -37.55 22.05 6.70
CA GLU A 725 -38.84 21.39 6.49
C GLU A 725 -39.82 22.25 5.66
N GLN A 726 -39.82 23.57 5.89
CA GLN A 726 -40.66 24.49 5.10
C GLN A 726 -40.17 24.56 3.64
N LEU A 727 -38.84 24.58 3.43
CA LEU A 727 -38.27 24.53 2.07
C LEU A 727 -38.68 23.26 1.31
N LYS A 728 -38.75 22.08 2.00
CA LYS A 728 -39.31 20.85 1.41
C LYS A 728 -40.75 21.07 0.93
N LYS A 729 -41.57 21.62 1.81
CA LYS A 729 -43.01 21.90 1.49
C LYS A 729 -43.17 22.89 0.34
N ASP A 730 -42.34 23.93 0.31
CA ASP A 730 -42.38 24.97 -0.73
C ASP A 730 -42.02 24.44 -2.14
N ILE A 731 -41.40 23.28 -2.22
CA ILE A 731 -41.00 22.61 -3.48
C ILE A 731 -41.68 21.25 -3.64
N ASP A 732 -42.78 20.98 -2.96
CA ASP A 732 -43.61 19.77 -3.04
C ASP A 732 -42.84 18.45 -2.79
N ILE A 733 -41.87 18.42 -1.86
CA ILE A 733 -41.27 17.19 -1.37
C ILE A 733 -42.08 16.68 -0.17
N PRO A 734 -42.52 15.39 -0.15
CA PRO A 734 -43.27 14.80 0.96
C PRO A 734 -42.53 14.89 2.31
N GLU A 735 -43.27 14.76 3.39
CA GLU A 735 -42.73 14.91 4.73
C GLU A 735 -41.86 13.71 5.12
N THR A 736 -42.32 12.49 4.84
CA THR A 736 -41.67 11.23 5.23
C THR A 736 -41.40 10.33 4.04
N ILE A 737 -40.53 9.30 4.26
CA ILE A 737 -40.27 8.26 3.26
C ILE A 737 -41.58 7.50 2.93
N LEU A 738 -42.39 7.21 3.93
CA LEU A 738 -43.66 6.52 3.73
C LEU A 738 -44.63 7.33 2.84
N ASP A 739 -44.73 8.65 3.11
CA ASP A 739 -45.61 9.52 2.29
C ASP A 739 -45.13 9.52 0.83
N TRP A 740 -43.81 9.60 0.59
CA TRP A 740 -43.28 9.56 -0.78
C TRP A 740 -43.59 8.22 -1.46
N LEU A 741 -43.39 7.09 -0.75
CA LEU A 741 -43.69 5.75 -1.29
C LEU A 741 -45.16 5.60 -1.68
N LEU A 742 -46.08 6.11 -0.85
CA LEU A 742 -47.52 6.08 -1.13
C LEU A 742 -47.91 6.98 -2.31
N GLU A 743 -47.30 8.14 -2.48
CA GLU A 743 -47.50 9.00 -3.63
C GLU A 743 -46.95 8.41 -4.94
N ALA A 744 -45.73 7.83 -4.88
CA ALA A 744 -45.07 7.27 -6.05
C ALA A 744 -45.68 5.93 -6.48
N HIS A 745 -46.22 5.16 -5.54
CA HIS A 745 -46.73 3.81 -5.72
C HIS A 745 -48.04 3.60 -5.03
N PRO A 746 -49.10 4.25 -5.54
CA PRO A 746 -50.44 4.21 -4.93
C PRO A 746 -51.11 2.82 -4.96
N GLU A 747 -50.52 1.86 -5.63
CA GLU A 747 -50.97 0.47 -5.69
C GLU A 747 -50.68 -0.32 -4.40
N LYS A 748 -49.79 0.15 -3.51
CA LYS A 748 -49.43 -0.49 -2.22
C LYS A 748 -50.03 0.28 -1.04
N THR A 749 -50.36 -0.46 0.03
CA THR A 749 -50.81 0.14 1.29
C THR A 749 -49.66 0.57 2.18
N ALA A 750 -49.95 1.36 3.20
CA ALA A 750 -48.96 1.79 4.20
C ALA A 750 -48.36 0.60 4.98
N GLU A 751 -49.17 -0.40 5.26
CA GLU A 751 -48.76 -1.62 5.99
C GLU A 751 -47.84 -2.48 5.12
N GLU A 752 -48.08 -2.58 3.82
CA GLU A 752 -47.20 -3.30 2.88
C GLU A 752 -45.84 -2.61 2.78
N TRP A 753 -45.81 -1.30 2.64
CA TRP A 753 -44.58 -0.53 2.60
C TRP A 753 -43.80 -0.60 3.93
N GLU A 754 -44.52 -0.54 5.05
CA GLU A 754 -43.88 -0.69 6.37
C GLU A 754 -43.19 -2.06 6.52
N ALA A 755 -43.89 -3.14 6.11
CA ALA A 755 -43.32 -4.49 6.18
C ALA A 755 -42.06 -4.63 5.30
N GLU A 756 -42.11 -4.09 4.05
CA GLU A 756 -40.98 -4.13 3.12
C GLU A 756 -39.80 -3.29 3.62
N PHE A 757 -40.09 -2.10 4.16
CA PHE A 757 -39.07 -1.21 4.70
C PHE A 757 -38.36 -1.83 5.92
N LEU A 758 -39.12 -2.40 6.85
CA LEU A 758 -38.58 -3.06 8.03
C LEU A 758 -37.76 -4.30 7.70
N ALA A 759 -38.09 -5.01 6.61
CA ALA A 759 -37.29 -6.14 6.13
C ALA A 759 -35.92 -5.71 5.57
N ALA A 760 -35.82 -4.49 5.03
CA ALA A 760 -34.60 -3.99 4.36
C ALA A 760 -33.72 -3.13 5.29
N VAL A 761 -34.31 -2.45 6.29
CA VAL A 761 -33.64 -1.36 7.03
C VAL A 761 -32.38 -1.80 7.79
N ASP A 762 -32.33 -3.05 8.29
CA ASP A 762 -31.17 -3.56 9.01
C ASP A 762 -29.95 -3.66 8.08
N GLN A 763 -30.14 -4.25 6.91
CA GLN A 763 -29.10 -4.37 5.90
C GLN A 763 -28.70 -3.01 5.30
N MET A 764 -29.67 -2.14 5.06
CA MET A 764 -29.40 -0.78 4.59
C MET A 764 -28.55 0.00 5.60
N SER A 765 -28.80 -0.16 6.90
CA SER A 765 -28.05 0.50 7.97
C SER A 765 -26.60 0.02 8.05
N GLU A 766 -26.38 -1.29 7.90
CA GLU A 766 -25.04 -1.86 7.82
C GLU A 766 -24.27 -1.32 6.60
N TRP A 767 -24.90 -1.32 5.44
CA TRP A 767 -24.27 -0.83 4.21
C TRP A 767 -24.04 0.69 4.23
N ALA A 768 -24.89 1.45 4.90
CA ALA A 768 -24.67 2.87 5.12
C ALA A 768 -23.49 3.12 6.07
N PHE A 769 -23.31 2.28 7.09
CA PHE A 769 -22.17 2.36 8.00
C PHE A 769 -20.83 2.21 7.24
N HIS A 770 -20.78 1.32 6.27
CA HIS A 770 -19.61 1.07 5.42
C HIS A 770 -19.46 2.02 4.23
N ASP A 771 -20.40 2.95 4.04
CA ASP A 771 -20.31 3.94 2.97
C ASP A 771 -19.13 4.92 3.20
N ALA A 772 -18.47 5.33 2.13
CA ALA A 772 -17.31 6.23 2.18
C ALA A 772 -17.62 7.58 2.84
N CYS A 773 -18.87 8.05 2.73
CA CYS A 773 -19.32 9.33 3.32
C CYS A 773 -19.44 9.27 4.84
N THR A 774 -19.71 8.10 5.43
CA THR A 774 -19.91 7.93 6.88
C THR A 774 -18.67 8.35 7.69
N GLY A 775 -17.47 8.06 7.17
CA GLY A 775 -16.20 8.39 7.86
C GLY A 775 -15.98 9.87 8.12
N CYS A 776 -16.61 10.74 7.34
CA CYS A 776 -16.44 12.21 7.42
C CYS A 776 -17.54 12.89 8.25
N ASN A 777 -18.53 12.13 8.73
CA ASN A 777 -19.61 12.66 9.53
C ASN A 777 -19.12 13.23 10.87
N PRO A 778 -19.63 14.37 11.35
CA PRO A 778 -19.20 14.98 12.61
C PRO A 778 -19.41 14.12 13.85
N VAL A 779 -20.48 13.32 13.85
CA VAL A 779 -20.75 12.30 14.87
C VAL A 779 -20.58 10.91 14.25
N TYR A 780 -19.64 10.11 14.75
CA TYR A 780 -19.40 8.77 14.21
C TYR A 780 -20.52 7.82 14.68
N PRO A 781 -21.39 7.33 13.78
CA PRO A 781 -22.58 6.58 14.16
C PRO A 781 -22.26 5.13 14.50
N THR A 782 -23.19 4.48 15.23
CA THR A 782 -23.37 3.02 15.23
C THR A 782 -24.34 2.59 14.14
N ILE A 783 -24.34 1.30 13.77
CA ILE A 783 -25.35 0.77 12.82
C ILE A 783 -26.76 0.94 13.38
N ALA A 784 -26.94 0.76 14.70
CA ALA A 784 -28.20 0.94 15.40
C ALA A 784 -28.72 2.39 15.34
N GLU A 785 -27.83 3.37 15.42
CA GLU A 785 -28.18 4.79 15.28
C GLU A 785 -28.57 5.15 13.84
N LEU A 786 -27.90 4.58 12.84
CA LEU A 786 -28.29 4.75 11.42
C LEU A 786 -29.68 4.18 11.14
N LYS A 787 -30.00 3.01 11.75
CA LYS A 787 -31.39 2.47 11.71
C LYS A 787 -32.38 3.43 12.33
N GLY A 788 -32.03 4.04 13.47
CA GLY A 788 -32.86 5.07 14.11
C GLY A 788 -33.15 6.26 13.18
N CYS A 789 -32.13 6.76 12.46
CA CYS A 789 -32.28 7.82 11.48
C CYS A 789 -33.25 7.42 10.35
N TYR A 790 -33.12 6.21 9.79
CA TYR A 790 -34.04 5.69 8.77
C TYR A 790 -35.48 5.61 9.26
N LEU A 791 -35.69 5.05 10.44
CA LEU A 791 -37.05 4.88 11.00
C LEU A 791 -37.69 6.22 11.36
N LYS A 792 -36.93 7.20 11.86
CA LYS A 792 -37.44 8.56 12.06
C LYS A 792 -37.85 9.20 10.74
N ALA A 793 -37.05 9.04 9.68
CA ALA A 793 -37.38 9.56 8.36
C ALA A 793 -38.57 8.82 7.71
N PHE A 794 -38.77 7.53 8.02
CA PHE A 794 -39.85 6.72 7.50
C PHE A 794 -41.21 7.07 8.16
N TYR A 795 -41.24 7.21 9.50
CA TYR A 795 -42.49 7.43 10.25
C TYR A 795 -42.79 8.91 10.52
N GLY A 796 -41.77 9.79 10.51
CA GLY A 796 -41.82 11.11 11.11
C GLY A 796 -41.67 11.08 12.64
N GLU A 797 -41.25 12.18 13.26
CA GLU A 797 -40.91 12.28 14.68
C GLU A 797 -42.03 11.75 15.61
N LYS A 798 -43.27 12.15 15.38
CA LYS A 798 -44.39 11.80 16.25
C LYS A 798 -44.68 10.29 16.27
N LYS A 799 -44.87 9.70 15.09
CA LYS A 799 -45.18 8.28 14.95
C LYS A 799 -44.00 7.40 15.35
N TYR A 800 -42.78 7.87 15.12
CA TYR A 800 -41.58 7.20 15.60
C TYR A 800 -41.53 7.17 17.13
N ALA A 801 -41.77 8.30 17.80
CA ALA A 801 -41.75 8.37 19.26
C ALA A 801 -42.83 7.48 19.91
N GLU A 802 -44.01 7.34 19.30
CA GLU A 802 -45.08 6.42 19.73
C GLU A 802 -44.63 4.94 19.67
N LYS A 803 -43.80 4.56 18.64
CA LYS A 803 -43.37 3.16 18.43
C LYS A 803 -42.09 2.79 19.19
N TYR A 804 -41.11 3.66 19.23
CA TYR A 804 -39.74 3.38 19.71
C TYR A 804 -39.30 4.25 20.90
N GLY A 805 -40.08 5.25 21.28
CA GLY A 805 -39.65 6.26 22.24
C GLY A 805 -38.69 7.29 21.61
N ASP A 806 -38.05 8.10 22.47
CA ASP A 806 -37.07 9.10 22.02
C ASP A 806 -35.64 8.55 22.11
N ILE A 807 -35.35 7.53 21.29
CA ILE A 807 -34.03 6.88 21.21
C ILE A 807 -33.49 6.99 19.78
N TRP A 808 -32.16 6.93 19.64
CA TRP A 808 -31.52 6.80 18.34
C TRP A 808 -31.09 5.36 18.06
N GLU A 809 -30.69 4.61 19.07
CA GLU A 809 -30.22 3.24 18.93
C GLU A 809 -31.37 2.24 18.87
N VAL A 810 -31.72 1.78 17.67
CA VAL A 810 -32.69 0.71 17.45
C VAL A 810 -31.94 -0.59 17.14
N PRO A 811 -32.15 -1.69 17.88
CA PRO A 811 -31.44 -2.95 17.67
C PRO A 811 -31.50 -3.42 16.21
N VAL A 812 -30.36 -3.90 15.71
CA VAL A 812 -30.19 -4.42 14.36
C VAL A 812 -30.02 -5.93 14.43
N THR A 813 -30.72 -6.64 13.54
CA THR A 813 -30.59 -8.08 13.40
C THR A 813 -30.00 -8.39 12.02
N LEU A 814 -28.70 -8.63 11.97
CA LEU A 814 -28.04 -9.02 10.74
C LEU A 814 -28.02 -10.54 10.60
N PRO A 815 -28.09 -11.09 9.37
CA PRO A 815 -27.90 -12.51 9.14
C PRO A 815 -26.53 -12.95 9.64
N THR A 816 -26.44 -14.16 10.22
CA THR A 816 -25.20 -14.72 10.77
C THR A 816 -24.11 -14.97 9.71
N ASP A 817 -24.45 -14.89 8.44
CA ASP A 817 -23.57 -15.13 7.28
C ASP A 817 -23.18 -13.84 6.53
N THR A 818 -22.99 -12.75 7.26
CA THR A 818 -22.71 -11.41 6.69
C THR A 818 -21.39 -11.32 5.91
N HIS A 819 -20.48 -12.28 6.05
CA HIS A 819 -19.27 -12.36 5.21
C HIS A 819 -19.55 -12.72 3.74
N ALA A 820 -20.74 -13.24 3.44
CA ALA A 820 -21.18 -13.53 2.06
C ALA A 820 -21.76 -12.32 1.34
N ALA A 821 -22.09 -11.23 2.03
CA ALA A 821 -22.87 -10.10 1.50
C ALA A 821 -22.03 -8.91 0.99
N TYR A 822 -20.72 -8.85 1.25
CA TYR A 822 -19.83 -8.00 0.45
C TYR A 822 -19.45 -8.81 -0.80
N PRO A 823 -19.98 -8.50 -1.98
CA PRO A 823 -19.67 -9.29 -3.16
C PRO A 823 -18.24 -9.05 -3.63
N MET A 824 -17.30 -9.75 -2.98
CA MET A 824 -15.95 -9.96 -3.55
C MET A 824 -16.00 -10.88 -4.79
N GLY A 825 -17.19 -11.30 -5.21
CA GLY A 825 -17.43 -12.26 -6.30
C GLY A 825 -17.56 -11.70 -7.71
N LEU A 826 -17.55 -10.38 -7.87
CA LEU A 826 -17.79 -9.72 -9.17
C LEU A 826 -16.75 -9.97 -10.27
N CYS A 827 -15.59 -10.53 -9.92
CA CYS A 827 -14.54 -10.81 -10.91
C CYS A 827 -14.86 -11.96 -11.88
N ALA A 828 -15.80 -12.85 -11.55
CA ALA A 828 -16.06 -14.03 -12.37
C ALA A 828 -16.98 -13.75 -13.58
N ASP A 829 -17.90 -12.78 -13.47
CA ASP A 829 -18.94 -12.55 -14.48
C ASP A 829 -18.65 -11.42 -15.47
N LEU A 830 -17.62 -10.60 -15.22
CA LEU A 830 -17.25 -9.50 -16.11
C LEU A 830 -16.27 -9.86 -17.23
N GLY A 831 -15.90 -11.15 -17.38
CA GLY A 831 -14.97 -11.61 -18.41
C GLY A 831 -13.55 -11.02 -18.29
N VAL A 832 -13.23 -10.44 -17.14
CA VAL A 832 -11.88 -9.95 -16.84
C VAL A 832 -11.08 -11.14 -16.31
N GLU A 833 -10.23 -11.71 -17.15
CA GLU A 833 -9.24 -12.70 -16.69
C GLU A 833 -8.42 -12.09 -15.54
N LYS A 834 -8.18 -12.91 -14.51
CA LYS A 834 -7.28 -12.58 -13.40
C LYS A 834 -5.89 -12.32 -13.96
N THR A 835 -5.58 -11.07 -14.27
CA THR A 835 -4.22 -10.67 -14.58
C THR A 835 -3.52 -10.34 -13.28
N GLY A 836 -2.58 -11.21 -12.89
CA GLY A 836 -1.62 -10.94 -11.83
C GLY A 836 -2.10 -11.34 -10.43
N GLY A 837 -2.06 -12.65 -10.15
CA GLY A 837 -2.08 -13.14 -8.77
C GLY A 837 -0.84 -12.70 -8.02
N PHE A 838 -1.02 -12.29 -6.78
CA PHE A 838 0.07 -12.29 -5.81
C PHE A 838 0.60 -13.74 -5.69
N ASN A 839 1.78 -14.01 -6.21
CA ASN A 839 2.65 -15.12 -5.84
C ASN A 839 3.79 -14.59 -4.96
#